data_606972b7b67cc2a0d00a8c481752cffc
#
_entry.id   606972b7b67cc2a0d00a8c481752cffc
#
_cell.length_a   1.000
_cell.length_b   1.000
_cell.length_c   1.000
_cell.angle_alpha   90.00
_cell.angle_beta   90.00
_cell.angle_gamma   90.00
#
_symmetry.space_group_name_H-M   'P 1'
#
loop_
_entity.id
_entity.type
_entity.pdbx_description
1 polymer ?
#
loop_
_entity_poly.entity_id
_entity_poly.type
_entity_poly.pdbx_seq_one_letter_code
_entity_poly.pdbx_strand_id
1 'polypeptide(L)'
;MNKTLVIIDGNSIINRAFYALPEMSNKEGLKTNAIYGFTNMLLKIIDTYNPTHISVAFDRKAPTFRHIEFKEYKAGRKKMPDELREQFEPLKDLLDKFNIHRLEIDGYEADDIIGTVSKIAEDNGFKVYIVTGDKDAIQLASNKTTTLITKKGVGEVEEYDYDSVIEKYEMTPTQFIDLKGLMGDKSDNIPGVPGIGEKTGIKLIKEFSSIEGIFDNIDSIKGSTKKKLEENKELAIMSKKLATIIRDVPVEFNLEELEYGNYNTKDILDVFKYLGFTSLIPRIGNLDESEEIVNEANVEISKLEDIDEFINKVKENNELIIKTVTREGNILDKRIKYIFLSVDGKKIYYVEEDSIYKLEYIFTSNEIKKLGYNLKDDYISLKPYGIKLENIYFDITIAEYLIDSMSSTSYECSAIAMKYLTKKVKTKEELLGKGVKAKKYQDLDFEELSSHISQIIDTVKSVMPIMEENLKESNMDGLLYHVEMPLVEVLADMEYEGVKVDKEKLNELGSQFKEIIKKLESEIYKISGEEFNINSPKQLGVILFEKLGLPVIKKTKTGYSTNAEVLDKLKDQSPIIDKIIEYRQIVKLNSTYVEGLLSIINPIDGRIHSSFNQTITTTGRISSTEPNLQNIPVKLEMGRNIRKVFISDKGCKLVDADYSQVELRVLAHMSQDETMIDAFKHNEDIHTKTASQVFNVSMDEVTSKQRSDAKAVNFGIVYGKSDFGLSEDLNIPVKQAKEYIENYFNKYNKIKEFMDNIIEDASSNGYVTTILNRRRYIPEIKSSNFMLRNAGKRAAMNAPIQGSAADIIKIAMINVYKKLEENNLKSKLILQVHDELIVEAVDSEIDIVKKIVKDEMENAVCLDVNLDVDLNIGDSWYDTK
;
A
#
# COMPACT_ATOMS: atom_id res chain seq x y z
N MET A 1 -32.57 20.89 22.97
CA MET A 1 -31.45 20.71 22.05
C MET A 1 -31.82 21.33 20.71
N ASN A 2 -30.85 22.01 20.04
CA ASN A 2 -31.12 22.46 18.67
C ASN A 2 -31.21 21.23 17.75
N LYS A 3 -32.34 21.05 17.07
CA LYS A 3 -32.50 19.94 16.12
C LYS A 3 -31.71 20.19 14.85
N THR A 4 -30.82 19.29 14.51
CA THR A 4 -29.95 19.38 13.31
C THR A 4 -30.18 18.18 12.42
N LEU A 5 -30.54 18.40 11.14
CA LEU A 5 -30.72 17.36 10.14
C LEU A 5 -29.61 17.43 9.10
N VAL A 6 -29.00 16.30 8.81
CA VAL A 6 -28.11 16.13 7.64
C VAL A 6 -28.81 15.30 6.59
N ILE A 7 -28.85 15.80 5.36
CA ILE A 7 -29.40 15.08 4.20
C ILE A 7 -28.27 14.86 3.19
N ILE A 8 -28.04 13.62 2.79
CA ILE A 8 -26.92 13.25 1.90
C ILE A 8 -27.50 12.81 0.55
N ASP A 9 -26.95 13.37 -0.53
CA ASP A 9 -27.15 12.88 -1.89
C ASP A 9 -26.34 11.59 -2.11
N GLY A 10 -27.01 10.44 -1.98
CA GLY A 10 -26.39 9.13 -2.04
C GLY A 10 -25.69 8.86 -3.37
N ASN A 11 -26.34 9.20 -4.48
CA ASN A 11 -25.82 8.96 -5.82
C ASN A 11 -24.60 9.84 -6.13
N SER A 12 -24.64 11.11 -5.75
CA SER A 12 -23.53 12.04 -5.97
C SER A 12 -22.29 11.64 -5.15
N ILE A 13 -22.49 11.34 -3.86
CA ILE A 13 -21.37 11.02 -2.96
C ILE A 13 -20.72 9.67 -3.28
N ILE A 14 -21.49 8.61 -3.59
CA ILE A 14 -20.93 7.30 -3.94
C ILE A 14 -20.17 7.36 -5.28
N ASN A 15 -20.73 8.05 -6.29
CA ASN A 15 -20.05 8.27 -7.56
C ASN A 15 -18.71 8.99 -7.36
N ARG A 16 -18.72 10.05 -6.56
CA ARG A 16 -17.50 10.82 -6.28
C ARG A 16 -16.44 9.99 -5.56
N ALA A 17 -16.84 9.20 -4.56
CA ALA A 17 -15.99 8.30 -3.83
C ALA A 17 -15.33 7.26 -4.76
N PHE A 18 -16.10 6.69 -5.69
CA PHE A 18 -15.61 5.72 -6.66
C PHE A 18 -14.45 6.25 -7.52
N TYR A 19 -14.58 7.51 -8.02
CA TYR A 19 -13.52 8.10 -8.87
C TYR A 19 -12.39 8.80 -8.09
N ALA A 20 -12.59 9.06 -6.80
CA ALA A 20 -11.59 9.74 -5.97
C ALA A 20 -10.57 8.78 -5.33
N LEU A 21 -10.97 7.56 -5.08
CA LEU A 21 -10.15 6.55 -4.40
C LEU A 21 -9.63 5.49 -5.38
N PRO A 22 -8.43 4.94 -5.13
CA PRO A 22 -7.96 3.77 -5.86
C PRO A 22 -8.92 2.59 -5.66
N GLU A 23 -8.88 1.62 -6.57
CA GLU A 23 -9.68 0.42 -6.44
C GLU A 23 -9.30 -0.35 -5.16
N MET A 24 -10.32 -0.67 -4.38
CA MET A 24 -10.26 -1.51 -3.19
C MET A 24 -11.24 -2.67 -3.36
N SER A 25 -10.92 -3.82 -2.77
CA SER A 25 -11.82 -4.99 -2.79
C SER A 25 -11.75 -5.73 -1.46
N ASN A 26 -12.84 -6.37 -1.06
CA ASN A 26 -12.84 -7.30 0.06
C ASN A 26 -12.21 -8.65 -0.35
N LYS A 27 -12.14 -9.60 0.58
CA LYS A 27 -11.56 -10.94 0.35
C LYS A 27 -12.32 -11.76 -0.72
N GLU A 28 -13.59 -11.47 -0.96
CA GLU A 28 -14.43 -12.14 -1.95
C GLU A 28 -14.34 -11.49 -3.35
N GLY A 29 -13.60 -10.38 -3.47
CA GLY A 29 -13.41 -9.65 -4.72
C GLY A 29 -14.46 -8.57 -4.99
N LEU A 30 -15.44 -8.35 -4.10
CA LEU A 30 -16.36 -7.24 -4.19
C LEU A 30 -15.59 -5.92 -4.12
N LYS A 31 -15.85 -5.02 -5.07
CA LYS A 31 -15.27 -3.67 -5.03
C LYS A 31 -15.88 -2.87 -3.87
N THR A 32 -15.02 -2.17 -3.11
CA THR A 32 -15.43 -1.50 -1.87
C THR A 32 -14.98 -0.05 -1.74
N ASN A 33 -14.21 0.47 -2.71
CA ASN A 33 -13.67 1.83 -2.66
C ASN A 33 -14.75 2.92 -2.58
N ALA A 34 -15.86 2.77 -3.29
CA ALA A 34 -16.94 3.75 -3.25
C ALA A 34 -17.67 3.74 -1.90
N ILE A 35 -17.94 2.54 -1.34
CA ILE A 35 -18.53 2.37 -0.02
C ILE A 35 -17.60 2.94 1.05
N TYR A 36 -16.30 2.62 0.98
CA TYR A 36 -15.29 3.15 1.92
C TYR A 36 -15.27 4.68 1.93
N GLY A 37 -15.20 5.29 0.74
CA GLY A 37 -15.17 6.74 0.63
C GLY A 37 -16.47 7.41 1.10
N PHE A 38 -17.61 6.81 0.79
CA PHE A 38 -18.92 7.26 1.30
C PHE A 38 -18.95 7.20 2.84
N THR A 39 -18.60 6.06 3.40
CA THR A 39 -18.60 5.84 4.87
C THR A 39 -17.64 6.80 5.58
N ASN A 40 -16.45 7.02 5.02
CA ASN A 40 -15.49 7.97 5.58
C ASN A 40 -16.04 9.42 5.58
N MET A 41 -16.74 9.81 4.51
CA MET A 41 -17.44 11.11 4.44
C MET A 41 -18.56 11.19 5.47
N LEU A 42 -19.41 10.16 5.54
CA LEU A 42 -20.50 10.08 6.51
C LEU A 42 -20.01 10.26 7.94
N LEU A 43 -19.00 9.50 8.35
CA LEU A 43 -18.42 9.60 9.70
C LEU A 43 -17.84 10.99 9.96
N LYS A 44 -17.16 11.58 8.97
CA LYS A 44 -16.62 12.94 9.09
C LYS A 44 -17.72 13.99 9.28
N ILE A 45 -18.82 13.88 8.56
CA ILE A 45 -19.99 14.77 8.69
C ILE A 45 -20.63 14.62 10.07
N ILE A 46 -20.75 13.40 10.56
CA ILE A 46 -21.24 13.13 11.92
C ILE A 46 -20.35 13.81 12.95
N ASP A 47 -19.02 13.61 12.87
CA ASP A 47 -18.05 14.18 13.80
C ASP A 47 -18.04 15.72 13.79
N THR A 48 -18.24 16.33 12.58
CA THR A 48 -18.14 17.78 12.40
C THR A 48 -19.39 18.53 12.80
N TYR A 49 -20.58 18.01 12.41
CA TYR A 49 -21.86 18.75 12.55
C TYR A 49 -22.74 18.21 13.67
N ASN A 50 -22.39 17.06 14.28
CA ASN A 50 -23.09 16.41 15.39
C ASN A 50 -24.63 16.39 15.18
N PRO A 51 -25.11 15.77 14.08
CA PRO A 51 -26.51 15.79 13.71
C PRO A 51 -27.37 14.98 14.68
N THR A 52 -28.57 15.44 14.96
CA THR A 52 -29.58 14.66 15.66
C THR A 52 -30.40 13.76 14.72
N HIS A 53 -30.41 14.10 13.43
CA HIS A 53 -31.18 13.38 12.39
C HIS A 53 -30.32 13.28 11.12
N ILE A 54 -30.39 12.13 10.45
CA ILE A 54 -29.67 11.88 9.18
C ILE A 54 -30.58 11.13 8.22
N SER A 55 -30.55 11.52 6.93
CA SER A 55 -31.18 10.74 5.86
C SER A 55 -30.28 10.75 4.61
N VAL A 56 -30.44 9.73 3.74
CA VAL A 56 -29.75 9.62 2.45
C VAL A 56 -30.79 9.45 1.35
N ALA A 57 -30.77 10.34 0.36
CA ALA A 57 -31.64 10.28 -0.80
C ALA A 57 -30.96 9.54 -1.97
N PHE A 58 -31.69 8.66 -2.65
CA PHE A 58 -31.21 7.92 -3.82
C PHE A 58 -32.14 8.10 -5.01
N ASP A 59 -31.55 8.11 -6.23
CA ASP A 59 -32.29 8.02 -7.48
C ASP A 59 -32.79 6.60 -7.72
N ARG A 60 -34.01 6.48 -8.27
CA ARG A 60 -34.53 5.22 -8.82
C ARG A 60 -34.30 5.14 -10.34
N LYS A 61 -34.38 3.92 -10.89
CA LYS A 61 -34.20 3.67 -12.33
C LYS A 61 -35.38 4.15 -13.19
N ALA A 62 -36.52 4.51 -12.59
CA ALA A 62 -37.67 4.97 -13.30
C ALA A 62 -37.40 6.32 -13.99
N PRO A 63 -38.00 6.59 -15.19
CA PRO A 63 -37.97 7.91 -15.81
C PRO A 63 -38.58 8.97 -14.90
N THR A 64 -37.94 10.12 -14.77
CA THR A 64 -38.45 11.25 -14.01
C THR A 64 -39.32 12.17 -14.89
N PHE A 65 -40.08 13.07 -14.24
CA PHE A 65 -40.85 14.05 -14.98
C PHE A 65 -40.00 14.88 -15.98
N ARG A 66 -38.69 15.11 -15.66
CA ARG A 66 -37.76 15.80 -16.56
C ARG A 66 -37.54 15.03 -17.86
N HIS A 67 -37.44 13.71 -17.82
CA HIS A 67 -37.32 12.83 -18.99
C HIS A 67 -38.59 12.82 -19.84
N ILE A 68 -39.77 12.99 -19.19
CA ILE A 68 -41.05 13.05 -19.91
C ILE A 68 -41.18 14.39 -20.65
N GLU A 69 -40.77 15.50 -20.01
CA GLU A 69 -40.85 16.84 -20.58
C GLU A 69 -39.76 17.10 -21.65
N PHE A 70 -38.55 16.55 -21.44
CA PHE A 70 -37.44 16.73 -22.37
C PHE A 70 -36.70 15.40 -22.54
N LYS A 71 -36.96 14.73 -23.67
CA LYS A 71 -36.43 13.39 -23.98
C LYS A 71 -34.89 13.30 -24.02
N GLU A 72 -34.24 14.44 -24.30
CA GLU A 72 -32.77 14.52 -24.37
C GLU A 72 -32.15 14.84 -23.01
N TYR A 73 -32.93 14.99 -21.94
CA TYR A 73 -32.41 15.21 -20.58
C TYR A 73 -31.50 14.09 -20.16
N LYS A 74 -30.27 14.44 -19.75
CA LYS A 74 -29.20 13.49 -19.36
C LYS A 74 -28.78 12.45 -20.43
N ALA A 75 -29.21 12.62 -21.72
CA ALA A 75 -28.92 11.66 -22.79
C ALA A 75 -27.40 11.45 -23.08
N GLY A 76 -26.56 12.42 -22.72
CA GLY A 76 -25.09 12.35 -22.86
C GLY A 76 -24.35 11.62 -21.72
N ARG A 77 -25.03 11.21 -20.66
CA ARG A 77 -24.39 10.55 -19.50
C ARG A 77 -23.93 9.13 -19.87
N LYS A 78 -22.68 8.82 -19.50
CA LYS A 78 -22.14 7.46 -19.68
C LYS A 78 -22.87 6.48 -18.77
N LYS A 79 -23.00 5.24 -19.22
CA LYS A 79 -23.54 4.15 -18.39
C LYS A 79 -22.67 3.96 -17.13
N MET A 80 -23.30 3.77 -15.99
CA MET A 80 -22.63 3.48 -14.74
C MET A 80 -21.76 2.22 -14.89
N PRO A 81 -20.49 2.25 -14.46
CA PRO A 81 -19.64 1.06 -14.41
C PRO A 81 -20.28 -0.06 -13.57
N ASP A 82 -20.06 -1.31 -13.97
CA ASP A 82 -20.62 -2.45 -13.23
C ASP A 82 -19.99 -2.55 -11.84
N GLU A 83 -18.69 -2.22 -11.70
CA GLU A 83 -17.94 -2.16 -10.43
C GLU A 83 -18.48 -1.11 -9.44
N LEU A 84 -19.11 -0.06 -9.92
CA LEU A 84 -19.81 0.90 -9.06
C LEU A 84 -21.20 0.41 -8.70
N ARG A 85 -21.89 -0.21 -9.68
CA ARG A 85 -23.25 -0.69 -9.49
C ARG A 85 -23.36 -1.75 -8.40
N GLU A 86 -22.38 -2.68 -8.32
CA GLU A 86 -22.36 -3.73 -7.30
C GLU A 86 -22.17 -3.18 -5.87
N GLN A 87 -21.67 -1.95 -5.70
CA GLN A 87 -21.44 -1.32 -4.41
C GLN A 87 -22.69 -0.65 -3.81
N PHE A 88 -23.78 -0.46 -4.57
CA PHE A 88 -24.98 0.22 -4.08
C PHE A 88 -25.74 -0.59 -3.02
N GLU A 89 -25.97 -1.88 -3.26
CA GLU A 89 -26.73 -2.70 -2.30
C GLU A 89 -25.95 -2.91 -0.98
N PRO A 90 -24.65 -3.22 -0.99
CA PRO A 90 -23.86 -3.25 0.26
C PRO A 90 -23.80 -1.89 0.99
N LEU A 91 -23.81 -0.77 0.26
CA LEU A 91 -23.88 0.55 0.89
C LEU A 91 -25.26 0.76 1.57
N LYS A 92 -26.34 0.37 0.90
CA LYS A 92 -27.70 0.48 1.46
C LYS A 92 -27.84 -0.39 2.71
N ASP A 93 -27.30 -1.62 2.69
CA ASP A 93 -27.29 -2.48 3.87
C ASP A 93 -26.50 -1.84 5.03
N LEU A 94 -25.35 -1.25 4.75
CA LEU A 94 -24.57 -0.53 5.75
C LEU A 94 -25.32 0.65 6.35
N LEU A 95 -26.03 1.44 5.54
CA LEU A 95 -26.87 2.56 6.02
C LEU A 95 -28.01 2.05 6.93
N ASP A 96 -28.62 0.92 6.57
CA ASP A 96 -29.67 0.29 7.40
C ASP A 96 -29.09 -0.16 8.76
N LYS A 97 -27.85 -0.67 8.81
CA LYS A 97 -27.17 -1.01 10.07
C LYS A 97 -26.84 0.23 10.91
N PHE A 98 -26.54 1.36 10.29
CA PHE A 98 -26.40 2.65 10.99
C PHE A 98 -27.74 3.26 11.44
N ASN A 99 -28.85 2.59 11.18
CA ASN A 99 -30.21 3.12 11.38
C ASN A 99 -30.43 4.46 10.66
N ILE A 100 -29.83 4.63 9.47
CA ILE A 100 -29.98 5.83 8.64
C ILE A 100 -31.08 5.60 7.61
N HIS A 101 -32.13 6.39 7.71
CA HIS A 101 -33.31 6.28 6.84
C HIS A 101 -32.95 6.67 5.39
N ARG A 102 -33.35 5.80 4.45
CA ARG A 102 -33.11 5.99 3.00
C ARG A 102 -34.41 6.46 2.33
N LEU A 103 -34.31 7.50 1.52
CA LEU A 103 -35.44 8.11 0.82
C LEU A 103 -35.27 7.91 -0.69
N GLU A 104 -36.26 7.32 -1.32
CA GLU A 104 -36.28 7.09 -2.77
C GLU A 104 -37.72 6.96 -3.27
N ILE A 105 -38.05 7.62 -4.40
CA ILE A 105 -39.39 7.59 -4.99
C ILE A 105 -39.28 7.59 -6.52
N ASP A 106 -40.21 6.85 -7.18
CA ASP A 106 -40.28 6.83 -8.64
C ASP A 106 -40.84 8.15 -9.20
N GLY A 107 -40.29 8.61 -10.33
CA GLY A 107 -40.75 9.80 -11.03
C GLY A 107 -40.04 11.10 -10.63
N TYR A 108 -39.20 11.10 -9.58
CA TYR A 108 -38.44 12.24 -9.09
C TYR A 108 -36.96 11.87 -8.92
N GLU A 109 -36.11 12.86 -8.82
CA GLU A 109 -34.67 12.70 -8.59
C GLU A 109 -34.32 12.90 -7.10
N ALA A 110 -33.16 12.39 -6.66
CA ALA A 110 -32.72 12.57 -5.27
C ALA A 110 -32.71 14.05 -4.84
N ASP A 111 -32.34 14.97 -5.76
CA ASP A 111 -32.33 16.41 -5.49
C ASP A 111 -33.73 16.94 -5.12
N ASP A 112 -34.78 16.44 -5.76
CA ASP A 112 -36.20 16.84 -5.48
C ASP A 112 -36.63 16.33 -4.08
N ILE A 113 -36.20 15.11 -3.71
CA ILE A 113 -36.41 14.56 -2.36
C ILE A 113 -35.70 15.44 -1.34
N ILE A 114 -34.43 15.75 -1.57
CA ILE A 114 -33.57 16.63 -0.71
C ILE A 114 -34.23 17.99 -0.54
N GLY A 115 -34.71 18.60 -1.64
CA GLY A 115 -35.40 19.89 -1.63
C GLY A 115 -36.69 19.87 -0.79
N THR A 116 -37.43 18.79 -0.87
CA THR A 116 -38.70 18.60 -0.12
C THR A 116 -38.42 18.39 1.36
N VAL A 117 -37.52 17.46 1.70
CA VAL A 117 -37.19 17.12 3.08
C VAL A 117 -36.54 18.31 3.81
N SER A 118 -35.65 19.06 3.12
CA SER A 118 -35.03 20.26 3.68
C SER A 118 -36.08 21.33 4.03
N LYS A 119 -37.06 21.56 3.17
CA LYS A 119 -38.16 22.50 3.42
C LYS A 119 -39.02 22.10 4.62
N ILE A 120 -39.44 20.83 4.67
CA ILE A 120 -40.25 20.30 5.77
C ILE A 120 -39.52 20.43 7.11
N ALA A 121 -38.21 20.12 7.12
CA ALA A 121 -37.38 20.24 8.30
C ALA A 121 -37.20 21.70 8.74
N GLU A 122 -36.95 22.64 7.81
CA GLU A 122 -36.89 24.09 8.10
C GLU A 122 -38.20 24.60 8.74
N ASP A 123 -39.34 24.19 8.20
CA ASP A 123 -40.67 24.59 8.68
C ASP A 123 -40.91 24.05 10.11
N ASN A 124 -40.27 22.91 10.45
CA ASN A 124 -40.31 22.32 11.80
C ASN A 124 -39.15 22.78 12.72
N GLY A 125 -38.41 23.80 12.33
CA GLY A 125 -37.44 24.47 13.20
C GLY A 125 -36.06 23.82 13.22
N PHE A 126 -35.76 22.88 12.31
CA PHE A 126 -34.43 22.28 12.18
C PHE A 126 -33.42 23.22 11.52
N LYS A 127 -32.16 23.09 11.91
CA LYS A 127 -31.03 23.51 11.09
C LYS A 127 -30.70 22.37 10.14
N VAL A 128 -30.57 22.64 8.85
CA VAL A 128 -30.39 21.62 7.81
C VAL A 128 -29.04 21.76 7.14
N TYR A 129 -28.35 20.64 6.94
CA TYR A 129 -27.13 20.54 6.13
C TYR A 129 -27.37 19.56 4.97
N ILE A 130 -27.16 20.02 3.74
CA ILE A 130 -27.26 19.20 2.53
C ILE A 130 -25.86 18.84 2.06
N VAL A 131 -25.52 17.55 1.95
CA VAL A 131 -24.21 17.05 1.51
C VAL A 131 -24.34 16.50 0.09
N THR A 132 -23.73 17.16 -0.87
CA THR A 132 -23.75 16.73 -2.28
C THR A 132 -22.48 17.16 -3.02
N GLY A 133 -22.22 16.59 -4.19
CA GLY A 133 -21.21 17.06 -5.14
C GLY A 133 -21.78 18.01 -6.19
N ASP A 134 -23.09 18.15 -6.24
CA ASP A 134 -23.79 18.96 -7.26
C ASP A 134 -24.01 20.40 -6.76
N LYS A 135 -23.57 21.35 -7.59
CA LYS A 135 -23.75 22.77 -7.30
C LYS A 135 -25.18 23.25 -7.49
N ASP A 136 -26.05 22.46 -8.14
CA ASP A 136 -27.43 22.84 -8.34
C ASP A 136 -28.18 22.92 -7.01
N ALA A 137 -27.75 22.15 -6.01
CA ALA A 137 -28.26 22.23 -4.66
C ALA A 137 -28.01 23.58 -3.95
N ILE A 138 -27.13 24.47 -4.48
CA ILE A 138 -26.96 25.85 -3.95
C ILE A 138 -28.28 26.62 -3.97
N GLN A 139 -29.19 26.31 -4.90
CA GLN A 139 -30.53 26.92 -4.93
C GLN A 139 -31.36 26.66 -3.69
N LEU A 140 -31.00 25.66 -2.88
CA LEU A 140 -31.70 25.29 -1.64
C LEU A 140 -31.16 26.00 -0.40
N ALA A 141 -30.03 26.73 -0.52
CA ALA A 141 -29.45 27.46 0.60
C ALA A 141 -30.40 28.53 1.14
N SER A 142 -30.50 28.60 2.47
CA SER A 142 -31.38 29.55 3.19
C SER A 142 -30.74 29.96 4.53
N ASN A 143 -31.48 30.75 5.33
CA ASN A 143 -31.03 31.11 6.68
C ASN A 143 -30.97 29.90 7.65
N LYS A 144 -31.58 28.77 7.32
CA LYS A 144 -31.59 27.53 8.11
C LYS A 144 -30.96 26.35 7.40
N THR A 145 -30.82 26.39 6.07
CA THR A 145 -30.21 25.32 5.25
C THR A 145 -28.85 25.78 4.71
N THR A 146 -27.82 25.03 5.02
CA THR A 146 -26.46 25.18 4.48
C THR A 146 -26.16 24.00 3.54
N THR A 147 -25.75 24.29 2.29
CA THR A 147 -25.35 23.26 1.32
C THR A 147 -23.83 23.04 1.42
N LEU A 148 -23.44 21.80 1.62
CA LEU A 148 -22.04 21.34 1.74
C LEU A 148 -21.64 20.70 0.41
N ILE A 149 -20.90 21.45 -0.41
CA ILE A 149 -20.43 20.97 -1.71
C ILE A 149 -19.05 20.32 -1.53
N THR A 150 -18.97 19.03 -1.88
CA THR A 150 -17.70 18.30 -1.79
C THR A 150 -16.67 18.83 -2.81
N LYS A 151 -15.41 19.10 -2.36
CA LYS A 151 -14.26 19.47 -3.20
C LYS A 151 -13.49 18.24 -3.70
N LYS A 152 -12.27 18.42 -4.22
CA LYS A 152 -11.40 17.31 -4.66
C LYS A 152 -11.15 16.32 -3.52
N GLY A 153 -11.41 15.03 -3.75
CA GLY A 153 -11.27 13.96 -2.75
C GLY A 153 -12.55 13.70 -1.95
N VAL A 154 -12.45 12.91 -0.90
CA VAL A 154 -13.58 12.42 -0.07
C VAL A 154 -13.66 13.14 1.29
N GLY A 155 -12.93 14.24 1.50
CA GLY A 155 -12.79 14.79 2.84
C GLY A 155 -12.98 16.31 2.98
N GLU A 156 -13.08 17.06 1.90
CA GLU A 156 -13.21 18.52 1.97
C GLU A 156 -14.57 18.97 1.43
N VAL A 157 -15.25 19.81 2.20
CA VAL A 157 -16.50 20.45 1.79
C VAL A 157 -16.35 21.97 1.75
N GLU A 158 -17.13 22.61 0.89
CA GLU A 158 -17.30 24.06 0.85
C GLU A 158 -18.74 24.37 1.25
N GLU A 159 -18.90 25.25 2.22
CA GLU A 159 -20.20 25.61 2.80
C GLU A 159 -20.83 26.77 2.04
N TYR A 160 -22.12 26.64 1.73
CA TYR A 160 -22.94 27.64 1.09
C TYR A 160 -24.24 27.82 1.89
N ASP A 161 -24.28 28.84 2.72
CA ASP A 161 -25.49 29.40 3.32
C ASP A 161 -26.00 30.58 2.47
N TYR A 162 -27.11 31.21 2.91
CA TYR A 162 -27.71 32.32 2.17
C TYR A 162 -26.75 33.50 1.93
N ASP A 163 -26.00 33.89 2.95
CA ASP A 163 -25.10 35.05 2.89
C ASP A 163 -23.84 34.76 2.05
N SER A 164 -23.25 33.59 2.17
CA SER A 164 -22.08 33.16 1.39
C SER A 164 -22.40 33.02 -0.10
N VAL A 165 -23.62 32.64 -0.47
CA VAL A 165 -24.06 32.62 -1.86
C VAL A 165 -24.15 34.04 -2.41
N ILE A 166 -24.72 34.99 -1.65
CA ILE A 166 -24.78 36.40 -2.05
C ILE A 166 -23.35 36.99 -2.17
N GLU A 167 -22.49 36.72 -1.19
CA GLU A 167 -21.11 37.26 -1.22
C GLU A 167 -20.33 36.74 -2.43
N LYS A 168 -20.47 35.45 -2.74
CA LYS A 168 -19.68 34.81 -3.80
C LYS A 168 -20.22 35.04 -5.22
N TYR A 169 -21.53 35.01 -5.39
CA TYR A 169 -22.19 35.06 -6.70
C TYR A 169 -22.91 36.39 -6.96
N GLU A 170 -23.02 37.26 -5.94
CA GLU A 170 -23.77 38.53 -5.98
C GLU A 170 -25.23 38.35 -6.42
N MET A 171 -25.84 37.20 -6.07
CA MET A 171 -27.22 36.84 -6.35
C MET A 171 -27.79 35.93 -5.24
N THR A 172 -29.10 35.88 -5.10
CA THR A 172 -29.76 35.00 -4.14
C THR A 172 -29.72 33.55 -4.60
N PRO A 173 -29.82 32.56 -3.67
CA PRO A 173 -29.91 31.13 -4.05
C PRO A 173 -30.98 30.82 -5.08
N THR A 174 -32.17 31.46 -5.01
CA THR A 174 -33.26 31.28 -5.98
C THR A 174 -32.92 31.83 -7.37
N GLN A 175 -32.15 32.90 -7.45
CA GLN A 175 -31.69 33.45 -8.75
C GLN A 175 -30.69 32.54 -9.46
N PHE A 176 -30.12 31.56 -8.75
CA PHE A 176 -29.27 30.54 -9.36
C PHE A 176 -30.03 29.65 -10.35
N ILE A 177 -31.32 29.42 -10.10
CA ILE A 177 -32.24 28.72 -11.01
C ILE A 177 -32.38 29.49 -12.32
N ASP A 178 -32.61 30.81 -12.23
CA ASP A 178 -32.73 31.68 -13.39
C ASP A 178 -31.44 31.75 -14.22
N LEU A 179 -30.28 31.77 -13.52
CA LEU A 179 -28.98 31.70 -14.17
C LEU A 179 -28.82 30.40 -14.97
N LYS A 180 -29.17 29.24 -14.37
CA LYS A 180 -29.17 27.93 -15.05
C LYS A 180 -30.13 27.88 -16.24
N GLY A 181 -31.31 28.46 -16.09
CA GLY A 181 -32.28 28.59 -17.20
C GLY A 181 -31.76 29.37 -18.39
N LEU A 182 -30.94 30.42 -18.17
CA LEU A 182 -30.32 31.19 -19.24
C LEU A 182 -29.12 30.49 -19.86
N MET A 183 -28.17 30.00 -19.05
CA MET A 183 -26.90 29.45 -19.54
C MET A 183 -26.97 27.96 -19.94
N GLY A 184 -27.99 27.26 -19.48
CA GLY A 184 -28.11 25.81 -19.61
C GLY A 184 -27.16 25.05 -18.71
N ASP A 185 -27.21 23.71 -18.79
CA ASP A 185 -26.27 22.80 -18.14
C ASP A 185 -25.84 21.69 -19.12
N LYS A 186 -24.53 21.64 -19.40
CA LYS A 186 -23.97 20.61 -20.30
C LYS A 186 -23.97 19.21 -19.68
N SER A 187 -23.88 19.10 -18.35
CA SER A 187 -23.83 17.81 -17.66
C SER A 187 -25.17 17.10 -17.70
N ASP A 188 -26.27 17.86 -17.64
CA ASP A 188 -27.63 17.38 -17.68
C ASP A 188 -28.33 17.57 -19.03
N ASN A 189 -27.56 18.07 -20.01
CA ASN A 189 -28.04 18.37 -21.34
C ASN A 189 -29.22 19.35 -21.35
N ILE A 190 -29.21 20.33 -20.42
CA ILE A 190 -30.18 21.44 -20.37
C ILE A 190 -29.70 22.52 -21.36
N PRO A 191 -30.52 22.88 -22.36
CA PRO A 191 -30.02 23.67 -23.51
C PRO A 191 -29.70 25.13 -23.16
N GLY A 192 -30.46 25.79 -22.27
CA GLY A 192 -30.34 27.22 -22.03
C GLY A 192 -30.64 28.07 -23.27
N VAL A 193 -30.24 29.34 -23.25
CA VAL A 193 -30.32 30.24 -24.40
C VAL A 193 -28.99 30.17 -25.17
N PRO A 194 -28.98 29.72 -26.46
CA PRO A 194 -27.77 29.59 -27.24
C PRO A 194 -26.98 30.90 -27.33
N GLY A 195 -25.70 30.85 -26.86
CA GLY A 195 -24.78 32.00 -26.90
C GLY A 195 -24.96 32.97 -25.70
N ILE A 196 -25.70 32.60 -24.68
CA ILE A 196 -25.68 33.23 -23.34
C ILE A 196 -24.91 32.32 -22.41
N GLY A 197 -23.73 32.78 -21.98
CA GLY A 197 -22.89 32.06 -20.98
C GLY A 197 -23.01 32.72 -19.61
N GLU A 198 -22.32 32.13 -18.62
CA GLU A 198 -22.36 32.51 -17.22
C GLU A 198 -22.21 34.04 -16.98
N LYS A 199 -21.20 34.69 -17.55
CA LYS A 199 -20.95 36.13 -17.37
C LYS A 199 -22.14 37.02 -17.87
N THR A 200 -22.73 36.63 -18.98
CA THR A 200 -23.87 37.37 -19.53
C THR A 200 -25.12 37.09 -18.74
N GLY A 201 -25.35 35.83 -18.35
CA GLY A 201 -26.45 35.41 -17.49
C GLY A 201 -26.44 36.14 -16.15
N ILE A 202 -25.32 36.16 -15.45
CA ILE A 202 -25.15 36.87 -14.17
C ILE A 202 -25.49 38.36 -14.34
N LYS A 203 -25.01 39.01 -15.38
CA LYS A 203 -25.33 40.43 -15.64
C LYS A 203 -26.83 40.68 -15.82
N LEU A 204 -27.48 39.81 -16.61
CA LEU A 204 -28.94 39.91 -16.84
C LEU A 204 -29.75 39.67 -15.57
N ILE A 205 -29.41 38.67 -14.78
CA ILE A 205 -30.10 38.37 -13.50
C ILE A 205 -29.91 39.50 -12.48
N LYS A 206 -28.75 40.11 -12.41
CA LYS A 206 -28.49 41.27 -11.54
C LYS A 206 -29.34 42.50 -11.94
N GLU A 207 -29.56 42.70 -13.23
CA GLU A 207 -30.25 43.86 -13.76
C GLU A 207 -31.80 43.66 -13.70
N PHE A 208 -32.27 42.43 -13.98
CA PHE A 208 -33.71 42.15 -14.16
C PHE A 208 -34.28 41.17 -13.12
N SER A 209 -33.47 40.69 -12.20
CA SER A 209 -33.80 39.79 -11.05
C SER A 209 -34.23 38.38 -11.42
N SER A 210 -34.89 38.09 -12.52
CA SER A 210 -35.36 36.76 -12.96
C SER A 210 -35.49 36.68 -14.48
N ILE A 211 -35.70 35.46 -15.02
CA ILE A 211 -36.02 35.24 -16.44
C ILE A 211 -37.29 35.95 -16.83
N GLU A 212 -38.31 35.93 -16.00
CA GLU A 212 -39.60 36.66 -16.23
C GLU A 212 -39.30 38.16 -16.31
N GLY A 213 -38.56 38.73 -15.37
CA GLY A 213 -38.17 40.15 -15.37
C GLY A 213 -37.36 40.55 -16.58
N ILE A 214 -36.53 39.66 -17.13
CA ILE A 214 -35.77 39.87 -18.38
C ILE A 214 -36.75 40.00 -19.55
N PHE A 215 -37.74 39.12 -19.67
CA PHE A 215 -38.71 39.14 -20.77
C PHE A 215 -39.72 40.27 -20.65
N ASP A 216 -40.09 40.67 -19.43
CA ASP A 216 -40.99 41.84 -19.21
C ASP A 216 -40.27 43.14 -19.59
N ASN A 217 -38.93 43.22 -19.51
CA ASN A 217 -38.13 44.35 -19.83
C ASN A 217 -37.27 44.15 -21.11
N ILE A 218 -37.67 43.25 -21.99
CA ILE A 218 -36.87 42.83 -23.15
C ILE A 218 -36.48 44.01 -24.05
N ASP A 219 -37.32 45.04 -24.12
CA ASP A 219 -37.08 46.25 -24.93
C ASP A 219 -35.96 47.14 -24.40
N SER A 220 -35.57 47.01 -23.14
CA SER A 220 -34.40 47.72 -22.57
C SER A 220 -33.08 47.07 -22.96
N ILE A 221 -33.08 45.82 -23.38
CA ILE A 221 -31.90 45.04 -23.78
C ILE A 221 -31.58 45.35 -25.25
N LYS A 222 -30.29 45.63 -25.53
CA LYS A 222 -29.82 46.04 -26.87
C LYS A 222 -28.97 44.98 -27.54
N GLY A 223 -28.91 45.01 -28.87
CA GLY A 223 -27.97 44.25 -29.68
C GLY A 223 -28.30 42.76 -29.82
N SER A 224 -27.27 41.93 -30.02
CA SER A 224 -27.42 40.49 -30.29
C SER A 224 -28.01 39.70 -29.10
N THR A 225 -27.89 40.20 -27.87
CA THR A 225 -28.43 39.58 -26.69
C THR A 225 -29.96 39.61 -26.68
N LYS A 226 -30.57 40.78 -27.06
CA LYS A 226 -32.02 40.90 -27.21
C LYS A 226 -32.56 39.85 -28.17
N LYS A 227 -31.97 39.79 -29.38
CA LYS A 227 -32.41 38.86 -30.43
C LYS A 227 -32.35 37.40 -29.96
N LYS A 228 -31.23 36.99 -29.27
CA LYS A 228 -31.09 35.64 -28.77
C LYS A 228 -32.17 35.28 -27.72
N LEU A 229 -32.48 36.19 -26.84
CA LEU A 229 -33.51 36.00 -25.81
C LEU A 229 -34.91 35.89 -26.47
N GLU A 230 -35.29 36.81 -27.41
CA GLU A 230 -36.56 36.75 -28.09
C GLU A 230 -36.77 35.46 -28.90
N GLU A 231 -35.74 35.02 -29.65
CA GLU A 231 -35.77 33.78 -30.43
C GLU A 231 -35.84 32.51 -29.59
N ASN A 232 -35.41 32.54 -28.31
CA ASN A 232 -35.29 31.35 -27.44
C ASN A 232 -36.05 31.49 -26.08
N LYS A 233 -37.10 32.29 -26.06
CA LYS A 233 -37.91 32.52 -24.83
C LYS A 233 -38.45 31.21 -24.23
N GLU A 234 -39.08 30.37 -25.05
CA GLU A 234 -39.63 29.08 -24.59
C GLU A 234 -38.55 28.15 -24.10
N LEU A 235 -37.37 28.15 -24.75
CA LEU A 235 -36.22 27.34 -24.36
C LEU A 235 -35.65 27.78 -23.02
N ALA A 236 -35.59 29.09 -22.73
CA ALA A 236 -35.16 29.60 -21.41
C ALA A 236 -36.11 29.19 -20.28
N ILE A 237 -37.42 29.29 -20.51
CA ILE A 237 -38.44 28.92 -19.54
C ILE A 237 -38.41 27.39 -19.27
N MET A 238 -38.30 26.59 -20.34
CA MET A 238 -38.14 25.12 -20.21
C MET A 238 -36.89 24.77 -19.44
N SER A 239 -35.76 25.41 -19.78
CA SER A 239 -34.48 25.17 -19.10
C SER A 239 -34.53 25.56 -17.63
N LYS A 240 -35.18 26.68 -17.26
CA LYS A 240 -35.45 27.06 -15.86
C LYS A 240 -36.24 25.97 -15.16
N LYS A 241 -37.32 25.45 -15.78
CA LYS A 241 -38.17 24.38 -15.21
C LYS A 241 -37.37 23.10 -14.99
N LEU A 242 -36.52 22.70 -15.93
CA LEU A 242 -35.67 21.50 -15.81
C LEU A 242 -34.61 21.66 -14.71
N ALA A 243 -34.04 22.86 -14.52
CA ALA A 243 -33.03 23.14 -13.50
C ALA A 243 -33.63 23.37 -12.11
N THR A 244 -34.96 23.55 -11.98
CA THR A 244 -35.63 23.79 -10.70
C THR A 244 -35.73 22.48 -9.90
N ILE A 245 -35.26 22.51 -8.65
CA ILE A 245 -35.46 21.42 -7.68
C ILE A 245 -36.84 21.57 -7.07
N ILE A 246 -37.65 20.51 -7.17
CA ILE A 246 -39.00 20.45 -6.62
C ILE A 246 -38.95 20.34 -5.09
N ARG A 247 -39.80 21.07 -4.37
CA ARG A 247 -39.81 21.12 -2.91
C ARG A 247 -41.18 20.68 -2.30
N ASP A 248 -41.92 19.87 -3.04
CA ASP A 248 -43.25 19.35 -2.66
C ASP A 248 -43.51 17.94 -3.25
N VAL A 249 -42.47 17.12 -3.31
CA VAL A 249 -42.53 15.72 -3.75
C VAL A 249 -43.39 14.91 -2.76
N PRO A 250 -44.26 14.00 -3.24
CA PRO A 250 -45.07 13.15 -2.38
C PRO A 250 -44.29 11.98 -1.79
N VAL A 251 -43.17 12.28 -1.13
CA VAL A 251 -42.34 11.30 -0.42
C VAL A 251 -42.91 11.09 0.98
N GLU A 252 -43.17 9.84 1.32
CA GLU A 252 -43.69 9.47 2.65
C GLU A 252 -42.50 9.29 3.61
N PHE A 253 -42.48 10.10 4.68
CA PHE A 253 -41.55 9.96 5.80
C PHE A 253 -42.05 10.75 7.02
N ASN A 254 -41.56 10.37 8.20
CA ASN A 254 -41.74 11.13 9.44
C ASN A 254 -40.38 11.64 9.92
N LEU A 255 -40.31 12.90 10.37
CA LEU A 255 -39.04 13.49 10.91
C LEU A 255 -38.50 12.68 12.10
N GLU A 256 -39.34 12.03 12.88
CA GLU A 256 -38.94 11.16 13.99
C GLU A 256 -38.22 9.89 13.52
N GLU A 257 -38.51 9.39 12.31
CA GLU A 257 -37.83 8.23 11.71
C GLU A 257 -36.41 8.55 11.24
N LEU A 258 -36.12 9.82 11.09
CA LEU A 258 -34.77 10.28 10.68
C LEU A 258 -33.81 10.45 11.87
N GLU A 259 -34.26 10.19 13.12
CA GLU A 259 -33.43 10.33 14.31
C GLU A 259 -32.22 9.39 14.23
N TYR A 260 -31.01 9.97 14.44
CA TYR A 260 -29.76 9.26 14.35
C TYR A 260 -29.20 8.92 15.74
N GLY A 261 -28.52 7.76 15.85
CA GLY A 261 -27.79 7.36 17.05
C GLY A 261 -28.31 6.09 17.75
N ASN A 262 -29.43 5.52 17.29
CA ASN A 262 -29.96 4.27 17.85
C ASN A 262 -29.63 3.09 16.92
N TYR A 263 -28.33 2.68 16.85
CA TYR A 263 -27.87 1.58 16.02
C TYR A 263 -27.08 0.56 16.84
N ASN A 264 -27.07 -0.70 16.36
CA ASN A 264 -26.27 -1.76 16.97
C ASN A 264 -24.84 -1.73 16.43
N THR A 265 -23.89 -1.38 17.29
CA THR A 265 -22.45 -1.31 16.93
C THR A 265 -21.91 -2.64 16.42
N LYS A 266 -22.37 -3.78 16.95
CA LYS A 266 -21.92 -5.12 16.52
C LYS A 266 -22.29 -5.40 15.07
N ASP A 267 -23.50 -5.06 14.66
CA ASP A 267 -23.96 -5.26 13.27
C ASP A 267 -23.11 -4.45 12.29
N ILE A 268 -22.76 -3.20 12.65
CA ILE A 268 -21.88 -2.35 11.83
C ILE A 268 -20.46 -2.94 11.76
N LEU A 269 -19.94 -3.43 12.89
CA LEU A 269 -18.61 -4.07 12.95
C LEU A 269 -18.53 -5.30 12.03
N ASP A 270 -19.58 -6.12 12.00
CA ASP A 270 -19.63 -7.32 11.15
C ASP A 270 -19.64 -6.92 9.66
N VAL A 271 -20.40 -5.88 9.28
CA VAL A 271 -20.37 -5.34 7.91
C VAL A 271 -19.00 -4.72 7.59
N PHE A 272 -18.37 -3.99 8.51
CA PHE A 272 -17.03 -3.43 8.29
C PHE A 272 -15.96 -4.53 8.12
N LYS A 273 -16.03 -5.61 8.89
CA LYS A 273 -15.16 -6.79 8.71
C LYS A 273 -15.36 -7.43 7.34
N TYR A 274 -16.61 -7.61 6.94
CA TYR A 274 -16.96 -8.17 5.62
C TYR A 274 -16.43 -7.29 4.47
N LEU A 275 -16.60 -5.96 4.58
CA LEU A 275 -16.15 -5.00 3.56
C LEU A 275 -14.63 -4.71 3.62
N GLY A 276 -13.91 -5.14 4.66
CA GLY A 276 -12.48 -4.87 4.84
C GLY A 276 -12.17 -3.46 5.37
N PHE A 277 -13.11 -2.81 6.08
CA PHE A 277 -13.00 -1.43 6.58
C PHE A 277 -12.37 -1.32 7.97
N THR A 278 -11.32 -2.07 8.22
CA THR A 278 -10.65 -2.12 9.53
C THR A 278 -10.20 -0.74 10.04
N SER A 279 -9.76 0.14 9.14
CA SER A 279 -9.34 1.52 9.48
C SER A 279 -10.49 2.45 9.92
N LEU A 280 -11.75 2.12 9.61
CA LEU A 280 -12.93 2.89 10.02
C LEU A 280 -13.54 2.39 11.34
N ILE A 281 -13.20 1.17 11.78
CA ILE A 281 -13.74 0.58 13.01
C ILE A 281 -13.54 1.50 14.24
N PRO A 282 -12.35 2.11 14.47
CA PRO A 282 -12.15 3.00 15.61
C PRO A 282 -13.01 4.27 15.63
N ARG A 283 -13.62 4.61 14.49
CA ARG A 283 -14.48 5.80 14.34
C ARG A 283 -15.97 5.55 14.57
N ILE A 284 -16.37 4.30 14.71
CA ILE A 284 -17.72 3.98 15.12
C ILE A 284 -17.78 4.26 16.62
N GLY A 285 -18.34 5.42 16.96
CA GLY A 285 -18.35 5.98 18.31
C GLY A 285 -18.82 5.01 19.38
N ASN A 286 -18.23 5.18 20.55
CA ASN A 286 -18.59 4.58 21.83
C ASN A 286 -19.26 3.21 21.72
N LEU A 287 -18.44 2.15 21.67
CA LEU A 287 -18.83 0.90 22.30
C LEU A 287 -19.49 1.31 23.61
N ASP A 288 -20.82 1.12 23.71
CA ASP A 288 -21.64 1.63 24.81
C ASP A 288 -20.87 1.71 26.13
N GLU A 289 -20.82 2.92 26.72
CA GLU A 289 -20.41 3.07 28.12
C GLU A 289 -21.32 2.26 29.09
N SER A 290 -22.38 1.60 28.58
CA SER A 290 -23.33 0.79 29.32
C SER A 290 -23.18 -0.72 29.18
N GLU A 291 -22.53 -1.25 28.12
CA GLU A 291 -21.83 -2.52 28.23
C GLU A 291 -20.37 -2.12 28.54
N GLU A 292 -20.02 -2.21 29.79
CA GLU A 292 -18.68 -2.01 30.31
C GLU A 292 -17.68 -2.25 29.17
N ILE A 293 -16.91 -1.20 28.73
CA ILE A 293 -15.54 -1.42 28.26
C ILE A 293 -15.16 -2.65 29.06
N VAL A 294 -15.16 -3.84 28.38
CA VAL A 294 -14.86 -5.09 29.06
C VAL A 294 -13.60 -4.78 29.79
N ASN A 295 -13.79 -4.47 31.00
CA ASN A 295 -12.92 -4.02 32.02
C ASN A 295 -11.52 -3.84 31.44
N GLU A 296 -10.88 -2.67 31.60
CA GLU A 296 -9.46 -2.71 31.98
C GLU A 296 -9.32 -4.06 32.64
N ALA A 297 -8.92 -5.10 31.86
CA ALA A 297 -8.78 -6.44 32.43
C ALA A 297 -7.92 -6.14 33.61
N ASN A 298 -8.35 -6.45 34.86
CA ASN A 298 -7.65 -6.05 36.05
C ASN A 298 -6.19 -6.46 35.89
N VAL A 299 -5.47 -5.68 35.05
CA VAL A 299 -4.08 -5.91 34.71
C VAL A 299 -3.34 -5.28 35.86
N GLU A 300 -2.88 -6.12 36.72
CA GLU A 300 -2.03 -5.71 37.83
C GLU A 300 -0.62 -5.45 37.28
N ILE A 301 -0.16 -4.22 37.34
CA ILE A 301 1.22 -3.84 36.95
C ILE A 301 2.00 -3.57 38.24
N SER A 302 3.07 -4.33 38.46
CA SER A 302 3.90 -4.19 39.66
C SER A 302 5.38 -4.32 39.34
N LYS A 303 6.23 -3.68 40.17
CA LYS A 303 7.67 -3.92 40.09
C LYS A 303 7.93 -5.38 40.54
N LEU A 304 8.79 -6.06 39.80
CA LEU A 304 9.18 -7.44 40.16
C LEU A 304 10.13 -7.41 41.36
N GLU A 305 9.62 -7.77 42.52
CA GLU A 305 10.41 -7.80 43.77
C GLU A 305 10.99 -9.20 44.02
N ASP A 306 10.19 -10.27 43.89
CA ASP A 306 10.62 -11.66 44.07
C ASP A 306 10.90 -12.31 42.70
N ILE A 307 12.19 -12.22 42.30
CA ILE A 307 12.66 -12.75 41.01
C ILE A 307 12.62 -14.28 40.99
N ASP A 308 12.94 -14.94 42.12
CA ASP A 308 13.01 -16.42 42.19
C ASP A 308 11.60 -17.02 42.09
N GLU A 309 10.60 -16.44 42.77
CA GLU A 309 9.19 -16.82 42.59
C GLU A 309 8.72 -16.68 41.17
N PHE A 310 9.05 -15.56 40.54
CA PHE A 310 8.67 -15.32 39.14
C PHE A 310 9.32 -16.31 38.17
N ILE A 311 10.62 -16.60 38.33
CA ILE A 311 11.33 -17.61 37.53
C ILE A 311 10.67 -18.98 37.67
N ASN A 312 10.26 -19.36 38.86
CA ASN A 312 9.58 -20.64 39.09
C ASN A 312 8.20 -20.66 38.39
N LYS A 313 7.45 -19.57 38.48
CA LYS A 313 6.18 -19.43 37.77
C LYS A 313 6.34 -19.54 36.25
N VAL A 314 7.40 -18.94 35.68
CA VAL A 314 7.70 -19.04 34.23
C VAL A 314 8.07 -20.49 33.86
N LYS A 315 8.86 -21.17 34.69
CA LYS A 315 9.21 -22.61 34.49
C LYS A 315 7.99 -23.53 34.52
N GLU A 316 7.05 -23.30 35.42
CA GLU A 316 5.81 -24.08 35.51
C GLU A 316 4.91 -23.94 34.27
N ASN A 317 4.89 -22.75 33.67
CA ASN A 317 4.06 -22.46 32.52
C ASN A 317 4.78 -22.69 31.15
N ASN A 318 6.11 -22.75 31.15
CA ASN A 318 6.96 -22.85 29.96
C ASN A 318 6.72 -21.73 28.91
N GLU A 319 6.13 -20.59 29.29
CA GLU A 319 5.82 -19.46 28.42
C GLU A 319 6.19 -18.14 29.10
N LEU A 320 6.70 -17.20 28.31
CA LEU A 320 7.03 -15.84 28.75
C LEU A 320 6.66 -14.84 27.66
N ILE A 321 5.79 -13.89 28.00
CA ILE A 321 5.52 -12.72 27.16
C ILE A 321 6.52 -11.64 27.59
N ILE A 322 7.24 -11.07 26.61
CA ILE A 322 8.26 -10.05 26.84
C ILE A 322 7.98 -8.81 25.99
N LYS A 323 8.25 -7.63 26.58
CA LYS A 323 8.35 -6.37 25.84
C LYS A 323 9.40 -5.47 26.47
N THR A 324 10.39 -5.07 25.69
CA THR A 324 11.43 -4.14 26.11
C THR A 324 11.08 -2.70 25.72
N VAL A 325 11.48 -1.77 26.55
CA VAL A 325 11.45 -0.33 26.27
C VAL A 325 12.86 0.23 26.46
N THR A 326 13.44 0.76 25.39
CA THR A 326 14.82 1.24 25.38
C THR A 326 14.90 2.76 25.46
N ARG A 327 16.04 3.25 25.97
CA ARG A 327 16.47 4.64 25.81
C ARG A 327 16.99 4.88 24.40
N GLU A 328 17.11 6.14 23.99
CA GLU A 328 17.77 6.48 22.75
C GLU A 328 19.25 6.06 22.78
N GLY A 329 19.74 5.54 21.67
CA GLY A 329 21.11 5.07 21.54
C GLY A 329 21.34 4.39 20.21
N ASN A 330 22.58 4.11 19.94
CA ASN A 330 23.01 3.29 18.82
C ASN A 330 22.63 1.81 19.06
N ILE A 331 22.48 1.02 18.01
CA ILE A 331 22.13 -0.40 18.12
C ILE A 331 23.07 -1.18 19.07
N LEU A 332 24.37 -0.78 19.14
CA LEU A 332 25.39 -1.45 19.94
C LEU A 332 25.42 -1.01 21.41
N ASP A 333 24.93 0.17 21.74
CA ASP A 333 24.99 0.74 23.09
C ASP A 333 23.62 1.16 23.65
N LYS A 334 22.55 0.77 22.94
CA LYS A 334 21.17 1.08 23.31
C LYS A 334 20.81 0.45 24.65
N ARG A 335 20.44 1.29 25.63
CA ARG A 335 20.17 0.84 26.99
C ARG A 335 18.68 0.59 27.21
N ILE A 336 18.33 -0.45 27.90
CA ILE A 336 16.99 -0.77 28.34
C ILE A 336 16.57 0.20 29.45
N LYS A 337 15.37 0.78 29.33
CA LYS A 337 14.73 1.57 30.40
C LYS A 337 13.88 0.66 31.29
N TYR A 338 13.05 -0.17 30.65
CA TYR A 338 12.18 -1.16 31.29
C TYR A 338 12.08 -2.44 30.48
N ILE A 339 11.93 -3.58 31.16
CA ILE A 339 11.44 -4.83 30.59
C ILE A 339 10.11 -5.16 31.28
N PHE A 340 9.06 -5.37 30.49
CA PHE A 340 7.77 -5.85 30.94
C PHE A 340 7.64 -7.33 30.65
N LEU A 341 7.18 -8.10 31.63
CA LEU A 341 7.14 -9.55 31.63
C LEU A 341 5.78 -10.04 32.13
N SER A 342 5.23 -11.06 31.47
CA SER A 342 4.01 -11.73 31.94
C SER A 342 3.98 -13.19 31.51
N VAL A 343 3.22 -14.00 32.21
CA VAL A 343 2.96 -15.41 31.88
C VAL A 343 1.52 -15.58 31.39
N ASP A 344 0.59 -14.84 31.99
CA ASP A 344 -0.85 -15.02 31.85
C ASP A 344 -1.53 -13.85 31.09
N GLY A 345 -0.79 -12.79 30.77
CA GLY A 345 -1.30 -11.56 30.16
C GLY A 345 -2.06 -10.63 31.10
N LYS A 346 -2.32 -11.06 32.36
CA LYS A 346 -3.10 -10.31 33.35
C LYS A 346 -2.25 -9.68 34.44
N LYS A 347 -1.28 -10.44 34.92
CA LYS A 347 -0.31 -9.93 35.90
C LYS A 347 0.99 -9.63 35.17
N ILE A 348 1.33 -8.34 35.11
CA ILE A 348 2.48 -7.82 34.38
C ILE A 348 3.50 -7.29 35.36
N TYR A 349 4.70 -7.78 35.27
CA TYR A 349 5.82 -7.32 36.06
C TYR A 349 6.74 -6.45 35.23
N TYR A 350 7.34 -5.44 35.84
CA TYR A 350 8.40 -4.67 35.17
C TYR A 350 9.69 -4.71 35.99
N VAL A 351 10.80 -4.65 35.27
CA VAL A 351 12.15 -4.51 35.84
C VAL A 351 12.87 -3.37 35.13
N GLU A 352 13.78 -2.76 35.85
CA GLU A 352 14.75 -1.77 35.36
C GLU A 352 16.07 -2.44 34.99
N GLU A 353 16.94 -1.72 34.31
CA GLU A 353 18.24 -2.21 33.81
C GLU A 353 19.05 -3.05 34.80
N ASP A 354 19.11 -2.63 36.09
CA ASP A 354 19.93 -3.27 37.13
C ASP A 354 19.52 -4.72 37.45
N SER A 355 18.32 -5.13 37.06
CA SER A 355 17.80 -6.49 37.35
C SER A 355 17.88 -7.46 36.17
N ILE A 356 18.33 -7.03 35.01
CA ILE A 356 18.31 -7.82 33.74
C ILE A 356 19.07 -9.15 33.90
N TYR A 357 20.30 -9.10 34.41
CA TYR A 357 21.14 -10.30 34.57
C TYR A 357 20.57 -11.36 35.52
N LYS A 358 19.72 -10.96 36.46
CA LYS A 358 19.04 -11.92 37.36
C LYS A 358 17.98 -12.74 36.65
N LEU A 359 17.51 -12.25 35.50
CA LEU A 359 16.50 -12.88 34.63
C LEU A 359 17.11 -13.62 33.43
N GLU A 360 18.44 -13.64 33.30
CA GLU A 360 19.14 -14.23 32.16
C GLU A 360 18.65 -15.67 31.87
N TYR A 361 18.45 -16.48 32.89
CA TYR A 361 17.99 -17.87 32.74
C TYR A 361 16.66 -17.95 31.93
N ILE A 362 15.67 -17.11 32.23
CA ILE A 362 14.37 -17.18 31.50
C ILE A 362 14.47 -16.65 30.08
N PHE A 363 15.46 -15.83 29.77
CA PHE A 363 15.70 -15.36 28.40
C PHE A 363 16.47 -16.40 27.57
N THR A 364 17.49 -17.06 28.15
CA THR A 364 18.41 -17.99 27.46
C THR A 364 17.93 -19.44 27.46
N SER A 365 16.84 -19.78 28.17
CA SER A 365 16.33 -21.15 28.22
C SER A 365 15.58 -21.53 26.96
N ASN A 366 15.98 -22.63 26.31
CA ASN A 366 15.28 -23.23 25.17
C ASN A 366 13.97 -23.94 25.56
N GLU A 367 13.72 -24.20 26.85
CA GLU A 367 12.49 -24.82 27.31
C GLU A 367 11.35 -23.81 27.42
N ILE A 368 11.66 -22.51 27.60
CA ILE A 368 10.68 -21.44 27.78
C ILE A 368 10.37 -20.78 26.43
N LYS A 369 9.13 -20.85 26.01
CA LYS A 369 8.62 -20.22 24.82
C LYS A 369 8.51 -18.69 24.98
N LYS A 370 9.16 -17.90 24.14
CA LYS A 370 9.02 -16.43 24.13
C LYS A 370 7.93 -16.03 23.16
N LEU A 371 7.01 -15.26 23.68
CA LEU A 371 5.84 -14.74 22.97
C LEU A 371 5.91 -13.20 22.96
N GLY A 372 5.48 -12.58 21.88
CA GLY A 372 5.51 -11.12 21.85
C GLY A 372 4.97 -10.45 20.60
N TYR A 373 5.29 -9.18 20.50
CA TYR A 373 4.99 -8.28 19.42
C TYR A 373 6.27 -7.57 19.00
N ASN A 374 6.74 -7.79 17.76
CA ASN A 374 8.05 -7.36 17.26
C ASN A 374 9.21 -7.88 18.14
N LEU A 375 9.29 -9.18 18.33
CA LEU A 375 10.32 -9.85 19.18
C LEU A 375 11.73 -9.62 18.66
N LYS A 376 11.94 -9.34 17.40
CA LYS A 376 13.24 -8.98 16.84
C LYS A 376 13.83 -7.75 17.53
N ASP A 377 13.02 -6.72 17.78
CA ASP A 377 13.45 -5.52 18.49
C ASP A 377 13.81 -5.83 19.96
N ASP A 378 13.04 -6.73 20.60
CA ASP A 378 13.30 -7.16 21.97
C ASP A 378 14.59 -7.98 22.05
N TYR A 379 14.84 -8.86 21.09
CA TYR A 379 16.11 -9.62 20.97
C TYR A 379 17.31 -8.66 20.83
N ILE A 380 17.26 -7.72 19.86
CA ILE A 380 18.34 -6.74 19.62
C ILE A 380 18.59 -5.90 20.88
N SER A 381 17.56 -5.56 21.63
CA SER A 381 17.68 -4.75 22.86
C SER A 381 18.44 -5.48 23.99
N LEU A 382 18.47 -6.81 24.00
CA LEU A 382 19.18 -7.63 24.98
C LEU A 382 20.64 -7.90 24.59
N LYS A 383 21.01 -7.77 23.30
CA LYS A 383 22.38 -8.04 22.81
C LYS A 383 23.46 -7.19 23.49
N PRO A 384 23.30 -5.86 23.75
CA PRO A 384 24.31 -5.06 24.47
C PRO A 384 24.64 -5.56 25.88
N TYR A 385 23.76 -6.41 26.47
CA TYR A 385 23.96 -7.07 27.76
C TYR A 385 24.58 -8.47 27.65
N GLY A 386 24.87 -8.92 26.41
CA GLY A 386 25.39 -10.27 26.15
C GLY A 386 24.33 -11.37 26.33
N ILE A 387 23.04 -11.01 26.36
CA ILE A 387 21.94 -11.96 26.58
C ILE A 387 21.32 -12.30 25.23
N LYS A 388 21.26 -13.61 24.91
CA LYS A 388 20.59 -14.17 23.74
C LYS A 388 19.16 -14.57 24.13
N LEU A 389 18.17 -14.13 23.35
CA LEU A 389 16.77 -14.53 23.57
C LEU A 389 16.49 -15.84 22.82
N GLU A 390 16.55 -16.95 23.52
CA GLU A 390 16.37 -18.29 22.94
C GLU A 390 14.88 -18.70 22.87
N ASN A 391 14.55 -19.60 21.94
CA ASN A 391 13.20 -20.13 21.69
C ASN A 391 12.15 -19.05 21.46
N ILE A 392 12.39 -18.16 20.48
CA ILE A 392 11.40 -17.22 19.97
C ILE A 392 10.28 -18.04 19.33
N TYR A 393 9.13 -18.16 20.00
CA TYR A 393 8.10 -19.11 19.63
C TYR A 393 6.96 -18.50 18.83
N PHE A 394 6.48 -17.30 19.22
CA PHE A 394 5.35 -16.69 18.57
C PHE A 394 5.41 -15.15 18.58
N ASP A 395 5.41 -14.56 17.40
CA ASP A 395 5.28 -13.12 17.20
C ASP A 395 3.98 -12.82 16.46
N ILE A 396 3.07 -12.06 17.09
CA ILE A 396 1.75 -11.75 16.50
C ILE A 396 1.84 -10.95 15.20
N THR A 397 2.92 -10.18 14.99
CA THR A 397 3.15 -9.42 13.74
C THR A 397 3.41 -10.36 12.57
N ILE A 398 4.26 -11.36 12.78
CA ILE A 398 4.64 -12.35 11.76
C ILE A 398 3.48 -13.31 11.51
N ALA A 399 2.77 -13.74 12.57
CA ALA A 399 1.58 -14.56 12.43
C ALA A 399 0.49 -13.86 11.59
N GLU A 400 0.23 -12.56 11.86
CA GLU A 400 -0.74 -11.79 11.09
C GLU A 400 -0.31 -11.62 9.63
N TYR A 401 0.98 -11.39 9.38
CA TYR A 401 1.50 -11.31 8.01
C TYR A 401 1.31 -12.61 7.23
N LEU A 402 1.47 -13.79 7.85
CA LEU A 402 1.20 -15.07 7.19
C LEU A 402 -0.30 -15.26 6.90
N ILE A 403 -1.16 -14.86 7.84
CA ILE A 403 -2.63 -14.98 7.68
C ILE A 403 -3.14 -14.01 6.62
N ASP A 404 -2.61 -12.79 6.54
CA ASP A 404 -3.06 -11.73 5.63
C ASP A 404 -1.89 -10.85 5.13
N SER A 405 -1.11 -11.39 4.18
CA SER A 405 0.04 -10.68 3.56
C SER A 405 -0.34 -9.50 2.69
N MET A 406 -1.65 -9.30 2.44
CA MET A 406 -2.20 -8.20 1.63
C MET A 406 -2.88 -7.13 2.48
N SER A 407 -2.82 -7.24 3.80
CA SER A 407 -3.47 -6.26 4.68
C SER A 407 -3.03 -4.83 4.34
N SER A 408 -4.01 -4.00 4.00
CA SER A 408 -3.79 -2.55 3.79
C SER A 408 -3.59 -1.81 5.11
N THR A 409 -3.90 -2.48 6.23
CA THR A 409 -3.63 -2.00 7.57
C THR A 409 -2.23 -2.44 7.98
N SER A 410 -1.52 -1.59 8.69
CA SER A 410 -0.24 -1.95 9.28
C SER A 410 -0.41 -3.16 10.20
N TYR A 411 0.62 -4.00 10.34
CA TYR A 411 0.63 -5.09 11.33
C TYR A 411 0.83 -4.54 12.75
N GLU A 412 0.30 -3.34 13.04
CA GLU A 412 0.35 -2.74 14.37
C GLU A 412 -0.55 -3.50 15.34
N CYS A 413 -0.12 -3.57 16.61
CA CYS A 413 -0.87 -4.23 17.67
C CYS A 413 -2.32 -3.71 17.78
N SER A 414 -2.53 -2.40 17.57
CA SER A 414 -3.86 -1.77 17.53
C SER A 414 -4.78 -2.37 16.46
N ALA A 415 -4.25 -2.60 15.26
CA ALA A 415 -5.00 -3.19 14.15
C ALA A 415 -5.32 -4.69 14.43
N ILE A 416 -4.35 -5.43 14.97
CA ILE A 416 -4.51 -6.84 15.35
C ILE A 416 -5.55 -6.97 16.48
N ALA A 417 -5.45 -6.17 17.55
CA ALA A 417 -6.41 -6.17 18.65
C ALA A 417 -7.84 -5.87 18.17
N MET A 418 -7.97 -4.89 17.28
CA MET A 418 -9.26 -4.53 16.71
C MET A 418 -9.84 -5.65 15.82
N LYS A 419 -8.99 -6.27 14.99
CA LYS A 419 -9.42 -7.34 14.05
C LYS A 419 -9.94 -8.59 14.78
N TYR A 420 -9.21 -9.05 15.81
CA TYR A 420 -9.50 -10.32 16.47
C TYR A 420 -10.31 -10.18 17.76
N LEU A 421 -10.12 -9.09 18.51
CA LEU A 421 -10.71 -8.93 19.85
C LEU A 421 -11.76 -7.82 19.90
N THR A 422 -11.92 -7.03 18.84
CA THR A 422 -12.75 -5.81 18.81
C THR A 422 -12.37 -4.81 19.93
N LYS A 423 -11.05 -4.80 20.28
CA LYS A 423 -10.52 -4.05 21.41
C LYS A 423 -9.73 -2.85 20.89
N LYS A 424 -9.99 -1.65 21.43
CA LYS A 424 -9.26 -0.44 21.06
C LYS A 424 -7.94 -0.38 21.84
N VAL A 425 -6.82 -0.44 21.12
CA VAL A 425 -5.47 -0.17 21.62
C VAL A 425 -5.00 1.11 20.95
N LYS A 426 -4.39 2.03 21.70
CA LYS A 426 -3.83 3.26 21.11
C LYS A 426 -2.79 2.91 20.04
N THR A 427 -2.89 3.55 18.88
CA THR A 427 -1.84 3.45 17.85
C THR A 427 -0.57 4.16 18.32
N LYS A 428 0.58 3.81 17.75
CA LYS A 428 1.85 4.52 18.00
C LYS A 428 1.71 6.02 17.73
N GLU A 429 0.96 6.39 16.71
CA GLU A 429 0.74 7.78 16.32
C GLU A 429 -0.15 8.55 17.31
N GLU A 430 -1.20 7.90 17.84
CA GLU A 430 -2.05 8.50 18.90
C GLU A 430 -1.29 8.68 20.22
N LEU A 431 -0.35 7.77 20.52
CA LEU A 431 0.43 7.81 21.75
C LEU A 431 1.59 8.81 21.68
N LEU A 432 2.34 8.81 20.60
CA LEU A 432 3.59 9.55 20.45
C LEU A 432 3.44 10.85 19.64
N GLY A 433 2.34 11.02 18.90
CA GLY A 433 2.13 12.15 17.97
C GLY A 433 2.75 11.90 16.59
N LYS A 434 2.68 12.91 15.71
CA LYS A 434 3.11 12.84 14.29
C LYS A 434 4.32 13.72 13.97
N GLY A 435 5.11 13.28 13.01
CA GLY A 435 6.18 14.06 12.37
C GLY A 435 7.38 14.32 13.29
N VAL A 436 8.14 15.37 13.00
CA VAL A 436 9.42 15.70 13.69
C VAL A 436 9.27 15.97 15.19
N LYS A 437 8.05 16.29 15.65
CA LYS A 437 7.75 16.56 17.07
C LYS A 437 7.18 15.35 17.82
N ALA A 438 7.13 14.19 17.18
CA ALA A 438 6.66 12.98 17.84
C ALA A 438 7.55 12.64 19.05
N LYS A 439 6.92 12.34 20.19
CA LYS A 439 7.60 11.83 21.37
C LYS A 439 8.17 10.44 21.09
N LYS A 440 9.07 9.96 21.93
CA LYS A 440 9.56 8.59 21.93
C LYS A 440 8.99 7.85 23.14
N TYR A 441 8.95 6.53 23.14
CA TYR A 441 8.46 5.74 24.26
C TYR A 441 9.17 6.09 25.58
N GLN A 442 10.47 6.40 25.52
CA GLN A 442 11.23 6.82 26.70
C GLN A 442 10.79 8.17 27.32
N ASP A 443 10.11 9.01 26.52
CA ASP A 443 9.68 10.35 26.94
C ASP A 443 8.29 10.35 27.60
N LEU A 444 7.60 9.21 27.54
CA LEU A 444 6.30 9.02 28.19
C LEU A 444 6.48 8.88 29.71
N ASP A 445 5.49 9.38 30.47
CA ASP A 445 5.41 9.02 31.88
C ASP A 445 5.17 7.51 32.06
N PHE A 446 5.48 7.01 33.25
CA PHE A 446 5.42 5.56 33.52
C PHE A 446 3.99 5.02 33.44
N GLU A 447 3.00 5.77 33.88
CA GLU A 447 1.60 5.34 33.90
C GLU A 447 1.05 5.18 32.47
N GLU A 448 1.27 6.18 31.61
CA GLU A 448 0.86 6.11 30.20
C GLU A 448 1.60 4.99 29.44
N LEU A 449 2.92 4.88 29.66
CA LEU A 449 3.75 3.84 29.05
C LEU A 449 3.31 2.43 29.48
N SER A 450 3.19 2.19 30.78
CA SER A 450 2.85 0.88 31.33
C SER A 450 1.43 0.44 30.95
N SER A 451 0.48 1.39 30.93
CA SER A 451 -0.87 1.13 30.42
C SER A 451 -0.86 0.69 28.94
N HIS A 452 -0.08 1.36 28.09
CA HIS A 452 0.02 0.97 26.68
C HIS A 452 0.70 -0.41 26.50
N ILE A 453 1.81 -0.67 27.20
CA ILE A 453 2.51 -1.94 27.13
C ILE A 453 1.62 -3.08 27.65
N SER A 454 0.82 -2.84 28.69
CA SER A 454 -0.12 -3.85 29.21
C SER A 454 -1.16 -4.24 28.18
N GLN A 455 -1.66 -3.30 27.39
CA GLN A 455 -2.58 -3.60 26.30
C GLN A 455 -1.92 -4.45 25.20
N ILE A 456 -0.62 -4.22 24.90
CA ILE A 456 0.15 -5.06 23.96
C ILE A 456 0.26 -6.48 24.51
N ILE A 457 0.68 -6.65 25.76
CA ILE A 457 0.89 -7.97 26.38
C ILE A 457 -0.43 -8.77 26.45
N ASP A 458 -1.52 -8.13 26.87
CA ASP A 458 -2.85 -8.74 26.87
C ASP A 458 -3.31 -9.12 25.45
N THR A 459 -3.05 -8.26 24.46
CA THR A 459 -3.35 -8.57 23.06
C THR A 459 -2.58 -9.80 22.58
N VAL A 460 -1.26 -9.88 22.85
CA VAL A 460 -0.43 -11.05 22.49
C VAL A 460 -1.04 -12.34 23.04
N LYS A 461 -1.35 -12.36 24.34
CA LYS A 461 -1.89 -13.56 24.99
C LYS A 461 -3.26 -13.96 24.48
N SER A 462 -4.12 -12.97 24.19
CA SER A 462 -5.50 -13.20 23.77
C SER A 462 -5.63 -13.61 22.30
N VAL A 463 -4.80 -13.08 21.40
CA VAL A 463 -4.91 -13.36 19.94
C VAL A 463 -4.15 -14.61 19.52
N MET A 464 -3.09 -15.00 20.24
CA MET A 464 -2.24 -16.14 19.89
C MET A 464 -3.04 -17.43 19.61
N PRO A 465 -3.97 -17.89 20.45
CA PRO A 465 -4.72 -19.14 20.19
C PRO A 465 -5.56 -19.04 18.91
N ILE A 466 -6.14 -17.87 18.64
CA ILE A 466 -6.97 -17.63 17.45
C ILE A 466 -6.11 -17.66 16.19
N MET A 467 -4.93 -17.04 16.24
CA MET A 467 -4.00 -17.03 15.12
C MET A 467 -3.38 -18.41 14.85
N GLU A 468 -3.06 -19.17 15.89
CA GLU A 468 -2.58 -20.57 15.77
C GLU A 468 -3.62 -21.47 15.07
N GLU A 469 -4.90 -21.34 15.41
CA GLU A 469 -5.98 -22.08 14.77
C GLU A 469 -6.09 -21.70 13.27
N ASN A 470 -6.10 -20.40 12.95
CA ASN A 470 -6.13 -19.91 11.56
C ASN A 470 -4.93 -20.39 10.73
N LEU A 471 -3.74 -20.41 11.31
CA LEU A 471 -2.53 -20.90 10.65
C LEU A 471 -2.57 -22.40 10.42
N LYS A 472 -3.08 -23.16 11.38
CA LYS A 472 -3.26 -24.62 11.27
C LYS A 472 -4.31 -24.98 10.21
N GLU A 473 -5.47 -24.30 10.20
CA GLU A 473 -6.50 -24.48 9.15
C GLU A 473 -5.97 -24.16 7.75
N SER A 474 -5.00 -23.22 7.69
CA SER A 474 -4.36 -22.81 6.45
C SER A 474 -3.15 -23.66 6.06
N ASN A 475 -2.74 -24.66 6.88
CA ASN A 475 -1.53 -25.45 6.75
C ASN A 475 -0.24 -24.61 6.70
N MET A 476 -0.21 -23.48 7.44
CA MET A 476 0.95 -22.57 7.53
C MET A 476 1.64 -22.58 8.89
N ASP A 477 1.16 -23.40 9.84
CA ASP A 477 1.79 -23.56 11.15
C ASP A 477 3.24 -24.09 11.04
N GLY A 478 3.49 -25.07 10.16
CA GLY A 478 4.85 -25.51 9.86
C GLY A 478 5.76 -24.39 9.32
N LEU A 479 5.24 -23.53 8.45
CA LEU A 479 5.97 -22.38 7.94
C LEU A 479 6.30 -21.37 9.04
N LEU A 480 5.35 -21.10 9.94
CA LEU A 480 5.58 -20.21 11.09
C LEU A 480 6.71 -20.76 11.99
N TYR A 481 6.54 -21.98 12.50
CA TYR A 481 7.43 -22.51 13.55
C TYR A 481 8.79 -22.98 13.06
N HIS A 482 8.89 -23.44 11.80
CA HIS A 482 10.15 -23.98 11.28
C HIS A 482 10.93 -23.00 10.43
N VAL A 483 10.29 -21.92 9.94
CA VAL A 483 10.94 -20.95 9.07
C VAL A 483 10.88 -19.54 9.68
N GLU A 484 9.69 -18.97 9.85
CA GLU A 484 9.58 -17.55 10.18
C GLU A 484 10.05 -17.22 11.62
N MET A 485 9.72 -18.04 12.60
CA MET A 485 10.16 -17.79 13.99
C MET A 485 11.69 -17.97 14.18
N PRO A 486 12.32 -19.06 13.69
CA PRO A 486 13.78 -19.17 13.77
C PRO A 486 14.53 -18.08 13.00
N LEU A 487 13.93 -17.57 11.92
CA LEU A 487 14.54 -16.51 11.12
C LEU A 487 14.61 -15.17 11.89
N VAL A 488 13.76 -14.93 12.88
CA VAL A 488 13.78 -13.70 13.72
C VAL A 488 15.15 -13.51 14.35
N GLU A 489 15.70 -14.57 14.93
CA GLU A 489 17.02 -14.59 15.57
C GLU A 489 18.13 -14.29 14.55
N VAL A 490 18.10 -14.98 13.41
CA VAL A 490 19.10 -14.80 12.33
C VAL A 490 19.14 -13.36 11.86
N LEU A 491 17.96 -12.77 11.59
CA LEU A 491 17.88 -11.40 11.13
C LEU A 491 18.28 -10.38 12.20
N ALA A 492 17.94 -10.65 13.47
CA ALA A 492 18.35 -9.80 14.59
C ALA A 492 19.87 -9.76 14.74
N ASP A 493 20.53 -10.91 14.61
CA ASP A 493 22.00 -10.98 14.67
C ASP A 493 22.65 -10.31 13.45
N MET A 494 22.11 -10.52 12.24
CA MET A 494 22.61 -9.82 11.04
C MET A 494 22.49 -8.29 11.19
N GLU A 495 21.40 -7.78 11.75
CA GLU A 495 21.23 -6.34 12.03
C GLU A 495 22.24 -5.84 13.07
N TYR A 496 22.45 -6.62 14.13
CA TYR A 496 23.37 -6.26 15.21
C TYR A 496 24.84 -6.31 14.78
N GLU A 497 25.25 -7.31 14.01
CA GLU A 497 26.61 -7.43 13.47
C GLU A 497 26.89 -6.36 12.40
N GLY A 498 25.94 -6.06 11.52
CA GLY A 498 26.09 -5.08 10.45
C GLY A 498 27.15 -5.43 9.41
N VAL A 499 27.39 -4.53 8.45
CA VAL A 499 28.37 -4.70 7.35
C VAL A 499 29.43 -3.62 7.43
N LYS A 500 30.70 -4.00 7.40
CA LYS A 500 31.85 -3.08 7.46
C LYS A 500 31.95 -2.22 6.21
N VAL A 501 32.21 -0.91 6.41
CA VAL A 501 32.31 0.04 5.30
C VAL A 501 33.64 0.80 5.35
N ASP A 502 34.34 0.83 4.20
CA ASP A 502 35.51 1.67 3.99
C ASP A 502 35.06 3.13 3.73
N LYS A 503 35.09 3.93 4.79
CA LYS A 503 34.67 5.34 4.77
C LYS A 503 35.56 6.20 3.88
N GLU A 504 36.85 5.89 3.80
CA GLU A 504 37.81 6.65 2.99
C GLU A 504 37.53 6.45 1.51
N LYS A 505 37.39 5.19 1.11
CA LYS A 505 37.06 4.81 -0.27
C LYS A 505 35.64 5.36 -0.69
N LEU A 506 34.72 5.41 0.24
CA LEU A 506 33.39 6.00 -0.01
C LEU A 506 33.47 7.52 -0.26
N ASN A 507 34.33 8.24 0.49
CA ASN A 507 34.59 9.66 0.26
C ASN A 507 35.30 9.93 -1.09
N GLU A 508 36.24 9.06 -1.46
CA GLU A 508 36.95 9.15 -2.76
C GLU A 508 35.94 8.98 -3.92
N LEU A 509 35.05 7.98 -3.86
CA LEU A 509 33.96 7.79 -4.82
C LEU A 509 33.05 9.02 -4.91
N GLY A 510 32.68 9.59 -3.77
CA GLY A 510 31.87 10.80 -3.73
C GLY A 510 32.54 11.98 -4.42
N SER A 511 33.85 12.15 -4.24
CA SER A 511 34.63 13.18 -4.91
C SER A 511 34.66 12.99 -6.44
N GLN A 512 34.87 11.75 -6.89
CA GLN A 512 34.81 11.40 -8.32
C GLN A 512 33.41 11.65 -8.92
N PHE A 513 32.36 11.26 -8.23
CA PHE A 513 30.98 11.51 -8.71
C PHE A 513 30.68 13.01 -8.80
N LYS A 514 31.09 13.82 -7.83
CA LYS A 514 30.91 15.28 -7.86
C LYS A 514 31.64 15.93 -9.05
N GLU A 515 32.81 15.45 -9.43
CA GLU A 515 33.54 15.94 -10.63
C GLU A 515 32.76 15.57 -11.92
N ILE A 516 32.28 14.33 -12.02
CA ILE A 516 31.49 13.87 -13.18
C ILE A 516 30.19 14.68 -13.28
N ILE A 517 29.48 14.90 -12.17
CA ILE A 517 28.24 15.70 -12.11
C ILE A 517 28.49 17.11 -12.66
N LYS A 518 29.54 17.81 -12.17
CA LYS A 518 29.90 19.16 -12.64
C LYS A 518 30.20 19.20 -14.14
N LYS A 519 30.90 18.18 -14.65
CA LYS A 519 31.19 18.08 -16.09
C LYS A 519 29.88 17.91 -16.90
N LEU A 520 29.02 16.99 -16.48
CA LEU A 520 27.72 16.76 -17.15
C LEU A 520 26.80 17.98 -17.09
N GLU A 521 26.76 18.70 -15.96
CA GLU A 521 26.02 19.96 -15.85
C GLU A 521 26.49 20.97 -16.88
N SER A 522 27.82 21.20 -16.99
CA SER A 522 28.41 22.11 -17.98
C SER A 522 28.08 21.72 -19.43
N GLU A 523 28.14 20.40 -19.74
CA GLU A 523 27.80 19.89 -21.08
C GLU A 523 26.30 20.07 -21.39
N ILE A 524 25.40 19.79 -20.42
CA ILE A 524 23.96 19.96 -20.57
C ILE A 524 23.61 21.44 -20.75
N TYR A 525 24.18 22.35 -19.95
CA TYR A 525 23.95 23.80 -20.07
C TYR A 525 24.47 24.36 -21.41
N LYS A 526 25.59 23.85 -21.90
CA LYS A 526 26.10 24.21 -23.22
C LYS A 526 25.14 23.80 -24.34
N ILE A 527 24.52 22.65 -24.27
CA ILE A 527 23.56 22.17 -25.28
C ILE A 527 22.23 22.89 -25.16
N SER A 528 21.74 23.14 -23.94
CA SER A 528 20.46 23.84 -23.69
C SER A 528 20.53 25.35 -23.96
N GLY A 529 21.76 25.93 -23.91
CA GLY A 529 22.00 27.35 -24.05
C GLY A 529 21.72 28.19 -22.81
N GLU A 530 21.38 27.58 -21.69
CA GLU A 530 21.11 28.24 -20.41
C GLU A 530 21.33 27.29 -19.22
N GLU A 531 21.52 27.87 -18.03
CA GLU A 531 21.55 27.14 -16.77
C GLU A 531 20.10 26.95 -16.23
N PHE A 532 19.79 25.76 -15.75
CA PHE A 532 18.50 25.41 -15.16
C PHE A 532 18.66 24.24 -14.16
N ASN A 533 17.68 24.01 -13.31
CA ASN A 533 17.70 22.86 -12.42
C ASN A 533 17.33 21.56 -13.17
N ILE A 534 18.35 20.76 -13.52
CA ILE A 534 18.21 19.49 -14.25
C ILE A 534 17.38 18.46 -13.48
N ASN A 535 17.40 18.54 -12.13
CA ASN A 535 16.60 17.68 -11.26
C ASN A 535 15.12 18.10 -11.15
N SER A 536 14.75 19.29 -11.68
CA SER A 536 13.36 19.75 -11.72
C SER A 536 12.66 19.21 -12.97
N PRO A 537 11.71 18.25 -12.87
CA PRO A 537 10.98 17.73 -14.03
C PRO A 537 10.27 18.83 -14.82
N LYS A 538 9.83 19.90 -14.13
CA LYS A 538 9.14 21.03 -14.75
C LYS A 538 10.10 21.85 -15.62
N GLN A 539 11.26 22.24 -15.09
CA GLN A 539 12.24 23.02 -15.85
C GLN A 539 12.84 22.21 -17.00
N LEU A 540 13.21 20.96 -16.73
CA LEU A 540 13.70 20.05 -17.74
C LEU A 540 12.68 19.82 -18.87
N GLY A 541 11.39 19.69 -18.54
CA GLY A 541 10.32 19.55 -19.54
C GLY A 541 10.23 20.76 -20.47
N VAL A 542 10.36 21.98 -19.95
CA VAL A 542 10.39 23.20 -20.76
C VAL A 542 11.59 23.21 -21.72
N ILE A 543 12.79 22.84 -21.20
CA ILE A 543 14.00 22.78 -22.03
C ILE A 543 13.85 21.76 -23.15
N LEU A 544 13.43 20.53 -22.84
CA LEU A 544 13.38 19.46 -23.84
C LEU A 544 12.27 19.68 -24.89
N PHE A 545 11.07 20.01 -24.45
CA PHE A 545 9.87 19.99 -25.31
C PHE A 545 9.50 21.36 -25.90
N GLU A 546 9.82 22.46 -25.20
CA GLU A 546 9.47 23.81 -25.71
C GLU A 546 10.65 24.50 -26.38
N LYS A 547 11.87 24.39 -25.80
CA LYS A 547 13.06 25.07 -26.39
C LYS A 547 13.77 24.23 -27.45
N LEU A 548 14.07 22.97 -27.15
CA LEU A 548 14.74 22.07 -28.10
C LEU A 548 13.78 21.40 -29.06
N GLY A 549 12.46 21.54 -28.87
CA GLY A 549 11.43 21.06 -29.77
C GLY A 549 11.35 19.54 -29.91
N LEU A 550 11.78 18.77 -28.90
CA LEU A 550 11.69 17.30 -28.94
C LEU A 550 10.25 16.81 -28.90
N PRO A 551 9.93 15.65 -29.49
CA PRO A 551 8.57 15.13 -29.51
C PRO A 551 8.07 14.80 -28.09
N VAL A 552 6.84 15.21 -27.77
CA VAL A 552 6.20 14.96 -26.47
C VAL A 552 5.63 13.54 -26.46
N ILE A 553 6.29 12.62 -25.74
CA ILE A 553 5.89 11.22 -25.62
C ILE A 553 4.73 11.06 -24.63
N LYS A 554 4.79 11.76 -23.46
CA LYS A 554 3.80 11.62 -22.38
C LYS A 554 3.63 12.92 -21.61
N LYS A 555 2.37 13.25 -21.27
CA LYS A 555 2.03 14.34 -20.35
C LYS A 555 1.50 13.81 -19.03
N THR A 556 1.80 14.51 -17.95
CA THR A 556 1.24 14.27 -16.61
C THR A 556 0.20 15.34 -16.28
N LYS A 557 -0.50 15.19 -15.15
CA LYS A 557 -1.44 16.24 -14.67
C LYS A 557 -0.75 17.58 -14.38
N THR A 558 0.55 17.60 -14.15
CA THR A 558 1.35 18.76 -13.74
C THR A 558 2.30 19.27 -14.83
N GLY A 559 2.33 18.66 -16.02
CA GLY A 559 3.19 19.08 -17.15
C GLY A 559 3.74 17.90 -17.96
N TYR A 560 4.90 18.10 -18.57
CA TYR A 560 5.58 17.08 -19.37
C TYR A 560 6.21 15.99 -18.49
N SER A 561 6.08 14.73 -18.90
CA SER A 561 6.82 13.64 -18.27
C SER A 561 8.26 13.62 -18.74
N THR A 562 9.20 13.53 -17.79
CA THR A 562 10.63 13.35 -18.04
C THR A 562 11.17 12.12 -17.31
N ASN A 563 10.32 11.08 -17.12
CA ASN A 563 10.74 9.84 -16.49
C ASN A 563 11.71 9.04 -17.39
N ALA A 564 12.32 7.98 -16.83
CA ALA A 564 13.33 7.19 -17.54
C ALA A 564 12.79 6.61 -18.86
N GLU A 565 11.56 6.08 -18.88
CA GLU A 565 10.91 5.54 -20.08
C GLU A 565 10.77 6.57 -21.20
N VAL A 566 10.40 7.82 -20.86
CA VAL A 566 10.28 8.91 -21.84
C VAL A 566 11.65 9.32 -22.37
N LEU A 567 12.65 9.43 -21.48
CA LEU A 567 14.01 9.78 -21.91
C LEU A 567 14.61 8.68 -22.77
N ASP A 568 14.39 7.42 -22.45
CA ASP A 568 14.89 6.28 -23.23
C ASP A 568 14.35 6.27 -24.66
N LYS A 569 13.05 6.58 -24.86
CA LYS A 569 12.43 6.74 -26.18
C LYS A 569 12.94 7.96 -26.96
N LEU A 570 13.65 8.89 -26.31
CA LEU A 570 14.20 10.10 -26.91
C LEU A 570 15.73 10.02 -27.15
N LYS A 571 16.41 8.95 -26.80
CA LYS A 571 17.87 8.80 -26.91
C LYS A 571 18.44 9.20 -28.25
N ASP A 572 17.84 8.74 -29.34
CA ASP A 572 18.32 9.00 -30.70
C ASP A 572 17.91 10.40 -31.25
N GLN A 573 17.15 11.17 -30.46
CA GLN A 573 16.61 12.46 -30.92
C GLN A 573 17.53 13.66 -30.63
N SER A 574 18.37 13.55 -29.57
CA SER A 574 19.28 14.64 -29.19
C SER A 574 20.36 14.18 -28.23
N PRO A 575 21.62 14.63 -28.40
CA PRO A 575 22.75 14.29 -27.52
C PRO A 575 22.56 14.69 -26.05
N ILE A 576 21.68 15.66 -25.76
CA ILE A 576 21.37 16.10 -24.41
C ILE A 576 20.72 14.97 -23.58
N ILE A 577 19.96 14.08 -24.24
CA ILE A 577 19.21 13.02 -23.56
C ILE A 577 20.14 12.04 -22.87
N ASP A 578 21.17 11.56 -23.55
CA ASP A 578 22.17 10.65 -22.94
C ASP A 578 22.86 11.31 -21.76
N LYS A 579 23.20 12.61 -21.87
CA LYS A 579 23.84 13.38 -20.79
C LYS A 579 22.90 13.53 -19.57
N ILE A 580 21.61 13.75 -19.79
CA ILE A 580 20.62 13.84 -18.71
C ILE A 580 20.41 12.49 -18.03
N ILE A 581 20.39 11.40 -18.81
CA ILE A 581 20.26 10.05 -18.24
C ILE A 581 21.48 9.75 -17.37
N GLU A 582 22.69 9.96 -17.89
CA GLU A 582 23.95 9.77 -17.15
C GLU A 582 24.01 10.67 -15.90
N TYR A 583 23.68 11.96 -16.03
CA TYR A 583 23.62 12.91 -14.91
C TYR A 583 22.71 12.40 -13.79
N ARG A 584 21.49 12.01 -14.11
CA ARG A 584 20.52 11.51 -13.12
C ARG A 584 20.98 10.21 -12.45
N GLN A 585 21.64 9.34 -13.20
CA GLN A 585 22.22 8.11 -12.65
C GLN A 585 23.30 8.43 -11.63
N ILE A 586 24.27 9.29 -11.98
CA ILE A 586 25.39 9.65 -11.10
C ILE A 586 24.90 10.45 -9.88
N VAL A 587 23.99 11.40 -10.05
CA VAL A 587 23.38 12.15 -8.93
C VAL A 587 22.71 11.20 -7.96
N LYS A 588 21.97 10.21 -8.47
CA LYS A 588 21.32 9.18 -7.61
C LYS A 588 22.37 8.32 -6.90
N LEU A 589 23.44 7.90 -7.58
CA LEU A 589 24.52 7.15 -6.96
C LEU A 589 25.19 7.95 -5.85
N ASN A 590 25.49 9.24 -6.08
CA ASN A 590 26.11 10.10 -5.09
C ASN A 590 25.19 10.35 -3.88
N SER A 591 23.95 10.80 -4.12
CA SER A 591 23.05 11.20 -3.03
C SER A 591 22.56 10.00 -2.21
N THR A 592 22.18 8.90 -2.87
CA THR A 592 21.58 7.74 -2.18
C THR A 592 22.65 6.84 -1.56
N TYR A 593 23.71 6.53 -2.33
CA TYR A 593 24.68 5.52 -1.89
C TYR A 593 25.95 6.11 -1.29
N VAL A 594 26.40 7.32 -1.70
CA VAL A 594 27.57 7.92 -1.04
C VAL A 594 27.16 8.74 0.18
N GLU A 595 26.39 9.81 -0.03
CA GLU A 595 25.99 10.71 1.06
C GLU A 595 25.06 10.01 2.05
N GLY A 596 24.12 9.18 1.53
CA GLY A 596 23.23 8.38 2.35
C GLY A 596 23.97 7.41 3.26
N LEU A 597 24.90 6.60 2.72
CA LEU A 597 25.68 5.64 3.52
C LEU A 597 26.58 6.34 4.52
N LEU A 598 27.29 7.42 4.11
CA LEU A 598 28.16 8.19 5.03
C LEU A 598 27.43 8.70 6.26
N SER A 599 26.14 9.06 6.13
CA SER A 599 25.34 9.61 7.23
C SER A 599 24.93 8.59 8.27
N ILE A 600 24.98 7.28 7.95
CA ILE A 600 24.47 6.18 8.78
C ILE A 600 25.55 5.18 9.22
N ILE A 601 26.83 5.41 8.82
CA ILE A 601 27.92 4.60 9.35
C ILE A 601 27.99 4.77 10.85
N ASN A 602 27.91 3.66 11.57
CA ASN A 602 27.99 3.66 13.02
C ASN A 602 29.40 4.09 13.47
N PRO A 603 29.54 5.12 14.30
CA PRO A 603 30.85 5.62 14.74
C PRO A 603 31.59 4.68 15.69
N ILE A 604 30.91 3.70 16.31
CA ILE A 604 31.52 2.78 17.28
C ILE A 604 32.35 1.72 16.56
N ASP A 605 31.82 1.09 15.52
CA ASP A 605 32.44 -0.05 14.82
C ASP A 605 32.75 0.21 13.34
N GLY A 606 32.26 1.31 12.77
CA GLY A 606 32.40 1.66 11.36
C GLY A 606 31.60 0.76 10.42
N ARG A 607 30.50 0.17 10.91
CA ARG A 607 29.60 -0.70 10.15
C ARG A 607 28.27 0.01 9.84
N ILE A 608 27.53 -0.54 8.92
CA ILE A 608 26.15 -0.16 8.61
C ILE A 608 25.25 -1.28 9.10
N HIS A 609 24.28 -0.92 9.93
CA HIS A 609 23.28 -1.82 10.51
C HIS A 609 21.94 -1.59 9.80
N SER A 610 21.74 -2.34 8.71
CA SER A 610 20.50 -2.28 7.93
C SER A 610 19.40 -3.10 8.60
N SER A 611 18.16 -2.62 8.54
CA SER A 611 17.02 -3.39 9.04
C SER A 611 16.52 -4.40 8.01
N PHE A 612 16.33 -5.66 8.40
CA PHE A 612 15.80 -6.74 7.57
C PHE A 612 14.38 -7.10 7.99
N ASN A 613 13.41 -6.89 7.10
CA ASN A 613 11.98 -7.01 7.42
C ASN A 613 11.37 -8.24 6.75
N GLN A 614 10.67 -9.08 7.55
CA GLN A 614 9.96 -10.27 7.08
C GLN A 614 8.55 -9.96 6.56
N THR A 615 7.95 -8.84 6.92
CA THR A 615 6.52 -8.55 6.77
C THR A 615 6.17 -7.48 5.71
N ILE A 616 7.14 -7.04 4.89
CA ILE A 616 6.91 -5.96 3.92
C ILE A 616 6.48 -6.49 2.55
N THR A 617 7.10 -7.58 2.06
CA THR A 617 6.81 -8.07 0.72
C THR A 617 5.67 -9.07 0.73
N THR A 618 4.81 -9.06 -0.30
CA THR A 618 3.71 -10.03 -0.42
C THR A 618 4.14 -11.41 -0.91
N THR A 619 5.42 -11.58 -1.28
CA THR A 619 5.98 -12.84 -1.82
C THR A 619 6.78 -13.65 -0.80
N GLY A 620 6.93 -13.16 0.43
CA GLY A 620 7.78 -13.80 1.43
C GLY A 620 9.26 -13.39 1.39
N ARG A 621 9.69 -12.62 0.38
CA ARG A 621 11.07 -12.11 0.33
C ARG A 621 11.36 -11.18 1.50
N ILE A 622 12.58 -11.23 2.04
CA ILE A 622 13.07 -10.28 3.03
C ILE A 622 13.29 -8.92 2.34
N SER A 623 12.94 -7.85 3.02
CA SER A 623 13.20 -6.47 2.56
C SER A 623 14.25 -5.81 3.44
N SER A 624 15.23 -5.14 2.83
CA SER A 624 16.25 -4.35 3.53
C SER A 624 15.88 -2.87 3.51
N THR A 625 15.96 -2.20 4.67
CA THR A 625 15.67 -0.77 4.82
C THR A 625 16.70 -0.10 5.74
N GLU A 626 16.88 1.20 5.60
CA GLU A 626 17.74 2.04 6.45
C GLU A 626 19.20 1.58 6.58
N PRO A 627 19.94 1.32 5.46
CA PRO A 627 19.58 1.56 4.05
C PRO A 627 19.12 0.27 3.34
N ASN A 628 18.52 0.41 2.14
CA ASN A 628 18.24 -0.76 1.31
C ASN A 628 19.51 -1.23 0.59
N LEU A 629 20.18 -2.22 1.14
CA LEU A 629 21.41 -2.81 0.58
C LEU A 629 21.13 -3.73 -0.63
N GLN A 630 19.90 -4.23 -0.77
CA GLN A 630 19.49 -5.13 -1.86
C GLN A 630 19.36 -4.41 -3.22
N ASN A 631 19.28 -3.06 -3.22
CA ASN A 631 19.11 -2.26 -4.42
C ASN A 631 20.39 -1.58 -4.93
N ILE A 632 21.56 -1.97 -4.45
CA ILE A 632 22.84 -1.44 -4.96
C ILE A 632 23.02 -1.87 -6.42
N PRO A 633 23.18 -0.93 -7.38
CA PRO A 633 23.17 -1.24 -8.80
C PRO A 633 24.34 -2.14 -9.22
N VAL A 634 24.04 -3.18 -10.01
CA VAL A 634 25.04 -4.14 -10.55
C VAL A 634 25.27 -4.03 -12.04
N LYS A 635 24.33 -3.42 -12.79
CA LYS A 635 24.40 -3.35 -14.26
C LYS A 635 25.41 -2.31 -14.77
N LEU A 636 25.56 -1.21 -14.03
CA LEU A 636 26.49 -0.14 -14.38
C LEU A 636 27.80 -0.34 -13.65
N GLU A 637 28.93 -0.17 -14.32
CA GLU A 637 30.26 -0.31 -13.71
C GLU A 637 30.46 0.64 -12.53
N MET A 638 30.03 1.91 -12.66
CA MET A 638 30.04 2.87 -11.56
C MET A 638 29.16 2.46 -10.37
N GLY A 639 28.05 1.79 -10.62
CA GLY A 639 27.20 1.20 -9.58
C GLY A 639 27.89 0.03 -8.88
N ARG A 640 28.54 -0.86 -9.64
CA ARG A 640 29.35 -1.96 -9.07
C ARG A 640 30.48 -1.46 -8.19
N ASN A 641 31.12 -0.32 -8.53
CA ASN A 641 32.19 0.26 -7.71
C ASN A 641 31.74 0.62 -6.29
N ILE A 642 30.45 0.85 -6.05
CA ILE A 642 29.90 1.04 -4.71
C ILE A 642 30.08 -0.23 -3.86
N ARG A 643 30.04 -1.43 -4.45
CA ARG A 643 30.28 -2.69 -3.72
C ARG A 643 31.71 -2.81 -3.19
N LYS A 644 32.68 -2.05 -3.73
CA LYS A 644 34.08 -2.00 -3.25
C LYS A 644 34.22 -1.38 -1.85
N VAL A 645 33.24 -0.61 -1.41
CA VAL A 645 33.27 0.02 -0.08
C VAL A 645 32.81 -0.92 1.04
N PHE A 646 32.07 -1.99 0.71
CA PHE A 646 31.66 -3.00 1.65
C PHE A 646 32.78 -4.05 1.75
N ILE A 647 33.50 -4.05 2.86
CA ILE A 647 34.72 -4.83 3.07
C ILE A 647 34.56 -5.77 4.27
N SER A 648 35.42 -6.80 4.34
CA SER A 648 35.59 -7.61 5.55
C SER A 648 36.36 -6.86 6.64
N ASP A 649 36.25 -7.27 7.88
CA ASP A 649 37.12 -6.79 8.96
C ASP A 649 38.52 -7.41 8.85
N LYS A 650 39.48 -6.85 9.60
CA LYS A 650 40.85 -7.34 9.58
C LYS A 650 40.96 -8.80 10.06
N GLY A 651 41.62 -9.64 9.26
CA GLY A 651 41.70 -11.08 9.53
C GLY A 651 40.46 -11.88 9.15
N CYS A 652 39.60 -11.29 8.33
CA CYS A 652 38.43 -11.92 7.76
C CYS A 652 38.37 -11.74 6.23
N LYS A 653 37.54 -12.54 5.58
CA LYS A 653 37.16 -12.45 4.17
C LYS A 653 35.63 -12.51 4.06
N LEU A 654 35.10 -11.96 2.97
CA LEU A 654 33.70 -12.18 2.60
C LEU A 654 33.60 -13.47 1.79
N VAL A 655 32.74 -14.37 2.23
CA VAL A 655 32.33 -15.59 1.53
C VAL A 655 30.91 -15.34 1.02
N ASP A 656 30.78 -15.25 -0.29
CA ASP A 656 29.55 -14.98 -1.01
C ASP A 656 29.09 -16.25 -1.71
N ALA A 657 27.87 -16.68 -1.44
CA ALA A 657 27.26 -17.86 -2.02
C ALA A 657 25.92 -17.50 -2.65
N ASP A 658 25.77 -17.76 -3.95
CA ASP A 658 24.63 -17.36 -4.77
C ASP A 658 23.99 -18.59 -5.40
N TYR A 659 22.66 -18.73 -5.28
CA TYR A 659 21.95 -19.82 -5.95
C TYR A 659 21.97 -19.68 -7.47
N SER A 660 22.40 -20.71 -8.15
CA SER A 660 22.34 -20.78 -9.61
C SER A 660 20.89 -21.07 -10.07
N GLN A 661 20.20 -20.02 -10.55
CA GLN A 661 18.87 -20.09 -11.22
C GLN A 661 17.78 -20.75 -10.36
N VAL A 662 17.70 -20.46 -9.08
CA VAL A 662 16.76 -21.08 -8.13
C VAL A 662 15.30 -21.02 -8.59
N GLU A 663 14.85 -19.90 -9.18
CA GLU A 663 13.45 -19.76 -9.65
C GLU A 663 13.13 -20.74 -10.81
N LEU A 664 14.07 -21.00 -11.71
CA LEU A 664 13.88 -21.99 -12.80
C LEU A 664 13.92 -23.43 -12.27
N ARG A 665 14.72 -23.70 -11.25
CA ARG A 665 14.76 -25.01 -10.57
C ARG A 665 13.46 -25.29 -9.81
N VAL A 666 12.93 -24.26 -9.14
CA VAL A 666 11.61 -24.32 -8.50
C VAL A 666 10.51 -24.55 -9.55
N LEU A 667 10.56 -23.85 -10.69
CA LEU A 667 9.62 -24.05 -11.78
C LEU A 667 9.67 -25.48 -12.33
N ALA A 668 10.87 -26.03 -12.55
CA ALA A 668 11.06 -27.42 -13.01
C ALA A 668 10.40 -28.42 -12.04
N HIS A 669 10.66 -28.26 -10.73
CA HIS A 669 10.09 -29.10 -9.69
C HIS A 669 8.56 -28.97 -9.61
N MET A 670 8.02 -27.76 -9.56
CA MET A 670 6.58 -27.54 -9.39
C MET A 670 5.78 -27.96 -10.64
N SER A 671 6.32 -27.75 -11.84
CA SER A 671 5.67 -28.12 -13.10
C SER A 671 5.82 -29.60 -13.43
N GLN A 672 6.79 -30.31 -12.83
CA GLN A 672 7.14 -31.69 -13.16
C GLN A 672 7.49 -31.86 -14.66
N ASP A 673 8.14 -30.82 -15.26
CA ASP A 673 8.56 -30.94 -16.69
C ASP A 673 9.87 -31.72 -16.79
N GLU A 674 9.73 -32.96 -17.36
CA GLU A 674 10.84 -33.89 -17.46
C GLU A 674 12.03 -33.33 -18.24
N THR A 675 11.76 -32.52 -19.28
CA THR A 675 12.83 -31.92 -20.12
C THR A 675 13.66 -30.93 -19.32
N MET A 676 13.02 -30.12 -18.48
CA MET A 676 13.71 -29.14 -17.64
C MET A 676 14.40 -29.81 -16.45
N ILE A 677 13.75 -30.79 -15.81
CA ILE A 677 14.34 -31.61 -14.74
C ILE A 677 15.60 -32.35 -15.23
N ASP A 678 15.52 -32.97 -16.40
CA ASP A 678 16.63 -33.69 -16.98
C ASP A 678 17.83 -32.78 -17.32
N ALA A 679 17.57 -31.56 -17.84
CA ALA A 679 18.59 -30.56 -18.09
C ALA A 679 19.35 -30.18 -16.81
N PHE A 680 18.64 -29.93 -15.71
CA PHE A 680 19.27 -29.61 -14.44
C PHE A 680 20.02 -30.80 -13.82
N LYS A 681 19.50 -32.00 -13.90
CA LYS A 681 20.19 -33.20 -13.41
C LYS A 681 21.51 -33.50 -14.13
N HIS A 682 21.61 -33.16 -15.41
CA HIS A 682 22.82 -33.30 -16.20
C HIS A 682 23.71 -32.05 -16.23
N ASN A 683 23.42 -31.04 -15.40
CA ASN A 683 24.15 -29.75 -15.34
C ASN A 683 24.26 -29.05 -16.70
N GLU A 684 23.25 -29.20 -17.57
CA GLU A 684 23.19 -28.49 -18.84
C GLU A 684 22.87 -27.01 -18.63
N ASP A 685 23.46 -26.14 -19.44
CA ASP A 685 23.08 -24.71 -19.43
C ASP A 685 21.64 -24.56 -19.94
N ILE A 686 20.69 -24.35 -19.02
CA ILE A 686 19.27 -24.26 -19.34
C ILE A 686 18.95 -23.15 -20.35
N HIS A 687 19.71 -22.04 -20.36
CA HIS A 687 19.50 -20.97 -21.32
C HIS A 687 19.98 -21.36 -22.72
N THR A 688 21.08 -22.09 -22.82
CA THR A 688 21.57 -22.65 -24.09
C THR A 688 20.63 -23.75 -24.59
N LYS A 689 20.17 -24.63 -23.70
CA LYS A 689 19.16 -25.67 -24.06
C LYS A 689 17.86 -25.03 -24.53
N THR A 690 17.34 -24.06 -23.83
CA THR A 690 16.14 -23.31 -24.28
C THR A 690 16.39 -22.61 -25.61
N ALA A 691 17.55 -22.00 -25.83
CA ALA A 691 17.89 -21.37 -27.11
C ALA A 691 17.89 -22.40 -28.25
N SER A 692 18.56 -23.52 -28.06
CA SER A 692 18.57 -24.62 -29.02
C SER A 692 17.14 -25.04 -29.44
N GLN A 693 16.26 -25.14 -28.45
CA GLN A 693 14.87 -25.58 -28.66
C GLN A 693 13.96 -24.52 -29.27
N VAL A 694 14.05 -23.27 -28.80
CA VAL A 694 13.20 -22.13 -29.24
C VAL A 694 13.58 -21.72 -30.67
N PHE A 695 14.90 -21.69 -30.96
CA PHE A 695 15.43 -21.28 -32.28
C PHE A 695 15.65 -22.46 -33.24
N ASN A 696 15.45 -23.71 -32.76
CA ASN A 696 15.61 -24.94 -33.52
C ASN A 696 17.00 -25.09 -34.15
N VAL A 697 18.05 -24.85 -33.34
CA VAL A 697 19.46 -25.00 -33.68
C VAL A 697 20.12 -26.02 -32.74
N SER A 698 21.25 -26.63 -33.14
CA SER A 698 21.97 -27.53 -32.24
C SER A 698 22.59 -26.75 -31.07
N MET A 699 22.82 -27.42 -29.94
CA MET A 699 23.43 -26.78 -28.74
C MET A 699 24.75 -26.09 -29.06
N ASP A 700 25.57 -26.68 -29.90
CA ASP A 700 26.89 -26.16 -30.29
C ASP A 700 26.83 -24.95 -31.23
N GLU A 701 25.69 -24.75 -31.89
CA GLU A 701 25.46 -23.62 -32.80
C GLU A 701 24.77 -22.43 -32.15
N VAL A 702 24.39 -22.54 -30.87
CA VAL A 702 23.75 -21.44 -30.13
C VAL A 702 24.69 -20.27 -30.00
N THR A 703 24.31 -19.14 -30.57
CA THR A 703 25.05 -17.89 -30.43
C THR A 703 24.84 -17.25 -29.06
N SER A 704 25.80 -16.41 -28.61
CA SER A 704 25.68 -15.65 -27.36
C SER A 704 24.41 -14.78 -27.31
N LYS A 705 23.97 -14.23 -28.47
CA LYS A 705 22.72 -13.48 -28.57
C LYS A 705 21.50 -14.39 -28.34
N GLN A 706 21.43 -15.51 -29.02
CA GLN A 706 20.31 -16.48 -28.86
C GLN A 706 20.23 -16.99 -27.41
N ARG A 707 21.38 -17.26 -26.77
CA ARG A 707 21.41 -17.63 -25.34
C ARG A 707 20.87 -16.50 -24.46
N SER A 708 21.23 -15.24 -24.74
CA SER A 708 20.72 -14.07 -24.02
C SER A 708 19.21 -13.87 -24.25
N ASP A 709 18.74 -14.04 -25.49
CA ASP A 709 17.32 -13.95 -25.83
C ASP A 709 16.52 -15.08 -25.14
N ALA A 710 17.04 -16.30 -25.12
CA ALA A 710 16.42 -17.42 -24.39
C ALA A 710 16.40 -17.19 -22.87
N LYS A 711 17.41 -16.53 -22.30
CA LYS A 711 17.40 -16.11 -20.91
C LYS A 711 16.23 -15.15 -20.64
N ALA A 712 16.00 -14.18 -21.51
CA ALA A 712 14.86 -13.27 -21.38
C ALA A 712 13.51 -14.00 -21.57
N VAL A 713 13.43 -15.03 -22.43
CA VAL A 713 12.24 -15.87 -22.58
C VAL A 713 11.99 -16.67 -21.29
N ASN A 714 12.99 -17.36 -20.75
CA ASN A 714 12.87 -18.15 -19.51
C ASN A 714 12.34 -17.29 -18.36
N PHE A 715 12.96 -16.13 -18.11
CA PHE A 715 12.49 -15.22 -17.06
C PHE A 715 11.15 -14.57 -17.42
N GLY A 716 10.91 -14.28 -18.69
CA GLY A 716 9.62 -13.77 -19.16
C GLY A 716 8.47 -14.73 -18.84
N ILE A 717 8.68 -16.03 -18.99
CA ILE A 717 7.69 -17.07 -18.64
C ILE A 717 7.45 -17.09 -17.12
N VAL A 718 8.52 -17.13 -16.31
CA VAL A 718 8.41 -17.10 -14.83
C VAL A 718 7.63 -15.87 -14.34
N TYR A 719 7.85 -14.71 -14.97
CA TYR A 719 7.17 -13.46 -14.59
C TYR A 719 5.84 -13.24 -15.32
N GLY A 720 5.37 -14.20 -16.11
CA GLY A 720 4.10 -14.10 -16.85
C GLY A 720 4.06 -12.95 -17.85
N LYS A 721 5.20 -12.60 -18.48
CA LYS A 721 5.25 -11.53 -19.48
C LYS A 721 4.41 -11.88 -20.70
N SER A 722 3.72 -10.86 -21.25
CA SER A 722 3.02 -10.99 -22.53
C SER A 722 3.99 -10.95 -23.70
N ASP A 723 3.50 -11.37 -24.88
CA ASP A 723 4.19 -11.22 -26.16
C ASP A 723 4.65 -9.78 -26.42
N PHE A 724 3.82 -8.78 -26.08
CA PHE A 724 4.19 -7.37 -26.14
C PHE A 724 5.36 -7.02 -25.19
N GLY A 725 5.29 -7.46 -23.93
CA GLY A 725 6.37 -7.19 -22.96
C GLY A 725 7.70 -7.85 -23.36
N LEU A 726 7.64 -9.07 -23.88
CA LEU A 726 8.82 -9.78 -24.38
C LEU A 726 9.39 -9.10 -25.66
N SER A 727 8.52 -8.59 -26.54
CA SER A 727 8.95 -7.87 -27.74
C SER A 727 9.73 -6.60 -27.43
N GLU A 728 9.31 -5.85 -26.38
CA GLU A 728 10.03 -4.67 -25.89
C GLU A 728 11.41 -5.04 -25.30
N ASP A 729 11.48 -6.10 -24.47
CA ASP A 729 12.74 -6.53 -23.87
C ASP A 729 13.79 -6.97 -24.88
N LEU A 730 13.36 -7.68 -25.93
CA LEU A 730 14.23 -8.24 -26.96
C LEU A 730 14.44 -7.29 -28.16
N ASN A 731 13.69 -6.19 -28.21
CA ASN A 731 13.62 -5.26 -29.35
C ASN A 731 13.32 -5.99 -30.66
N ILE A 732 12.29 -6.86 -30.67
CA ILE A 732 11.82 -7.65 -31.80
C ILE A 732 10.33 -7.39 -32.08
N PRO A 733 9.81 -7.74 -33.28
CA PRO A 733 8.38 -7.66 -33.56
C PRO A 733 7.55 -8.54 -32.62
N VAL A 734 6.36 -8.06 -32.20
CA VAL A 734 5.44 -8.79 -31.31
C VAL A 734 5.10 -10.19 -31.85
N LYS A 735 4.95 -10.35 -33.18
CA LYS A 735 4.71 -11.65 -33.81
C LYS A 735 5.84 -12.64 -33.53
N GLN A 736 7.10 -12.19 -33.59
CA GLN A 736 8.26 -13.03 -33.31
C GLN A 736 8.36 -13.39 -31.82
N ALA A 737 8.07 -12.44 -30.92
CA ALA A 737 8.00 -12.72 -29.48
C ALA A 737 6.93 -13.76 -29.16
N LYS A 738 5.77 -13.70 -29.82
CA LYS A 738 4.70 -14.69 -29.71
C LYS A 738 5.16 -16.07 -30.18
N GLU A 739 5.85 -16.17 -31.32
CA GLU A 739 6.42 -17.41 -31.83
C GLU A 739 7.43 -18.04 -30.85
N TYR A 740 8.24 -17.21 -30.18
CA TYR A 740 9.18 -17.70 -29.14
C TYR A 740 8.45 -18.29 -27.93
N ILE A 741 7.40 -17.63 -27.45
CA ILE A 741 6.57 -18.14 -26.34
C ILE A 741 5.86 -19.43 -26.74
N GLU A 742 5.28 -19.51 -27.95
CA GLU A 742 4.61 -20.72 -28.46
C GLU A 742 5.61 -21.87 -28.60
N ASN A 743 6.79 -21.64 -29.16
CA ASN A 743 7.84 -22.66 -29.28
C ASN A 743 8.31 -23.15 -27.91
N TYR A 744 8.46 -22.25 -26.94
CA TYR A 744 8.79 -22.60 -25.56
C TYR A 744 7.76 -23.54 -24.95
N PHE A 745 6.49 -23.21 -25.00
CA PHE A 745 5.42 -24.03 -24.43
C PHE A 745 5.16 -25.32 -25.18
N ASN A 746 5.48 -25.39 -26.47
CA ASN A 746 5.44 -26.65 -27.23
C ASN A 746 6.54 -27.62 -26.79
N LYS A 747 7.68 -27.14 -26.32
CA LYS A 747 8.78 -27.96 -25.78
C LYS A 747 8.61 -28.28 -24.30
N TYR A 748 8.17 -27.33 -23.53
CA TYR A 748 7.95 -27.43 -22.09
C TYR A 748 6.43 -27.44 -21.79
N ASN A 749 5.74 -28.46 -22.27
CA ASN A 749 4.28 -28.54 -22.22
C ASN A 749 3.73 -28.65 -20.80
N LYS A 750 4.48 -29.27 -19.87
CA LYS A 750 4.11 -29.38 -18.46
C LYS A 750 4.18 -28.03 -17.75
N ILE A 751 5.08 -27.14 -18.16
CA ILE A 751 5.12 -25.78 -17.64
C ILE A 751 3.85 -25.02 -18.05
N LYS A 752 3.39 -25.18 -19.29
CA LYS A 752 2.13 -24.56 -19.73
C LYS A 752 0.94 -25.06 -18.91
N GLU A 753 0.82 -26.38 -18.78
CA GLU A 753 -0.24 -27.03 -17.98
C GLU A 753 -0.23 -26.49 -16.53
N PHE A 754 0.94 -26.42 -15.92
CA PHE A 754 1.14 -25.87 -14.57
C PHE A 754 0.68 -24.41 -14.47
N MET A 755 1.07 -23.55 -15.43
CA MET A 755 0.68 -22.14 -15.44
C MET A 755 -0.83 -21.93 -15.63
N ASP A 756 -1.45 -22.74 -16.49
CA ASP A 756 -2.90 -22.69 -16.72
C ASP A 756 -3.66 -23.15 -15.46
N ASN A 757 -3.21 -24.24 -14.82
CA ASN A 757 -3.81 -24.77 -13.58
C ASN A 757 -3.69 -23.76 -12.42
N ILE A 758 -2.54 -23.10 -12.24
CA ILE A 758 -2.37 -22.05 -11.20
C ILE A 758 -3.35 -20.89 -11.39
N ILE A 759 -3.59 -20.48 -12.65
CA ILE A 759 -4.56 -19.42 -12.93
C ILE A 759 -5.98 -19.87 -12.58
N GLU A 760 -6.33 -21.12 -12.86
CA GLU A 760 -7.63 -21.70 -12.52
C GLU A 760 -7.81 -21.83 -11.00
N ASP A 761 -6.79 -22.35 -10.30
CA ASP A 761 -6.78 -22.46 -8.84
C ASP A 761 -6.89 -21.07 -8.16
N ALA A 762 -6.11 -20.08 -8.63
CA ALA A 762 -6.20 -18.72 -8.12
C ALA A 762 -7.58 -18.08 -8.37
N SER A 763 -8.19 -18.37 -9.52
CA SER A 763 -9.53 -17.88 -9.85
C SER A 763 -10.61 -18.50 -8.96
N SER A 764 -10.44 -19.76 -8.58
CA SER A 764 -11.36 -20.52 -7.72
C SER A 764 -11.16 -20.15 -6.24
N ASN A 765 -9.93 -20.28 -5.75
CA ASN A 765 -9.60 -20.16 -4.33
C ASN A 765 -9.34 -18.70 -3.88
N GLY A 766 -8.98 -17.78 -4.80
CA GLY A 766 -8.60 -16.41 -4.51
C GLY A 766 -7.14 -16.24 -4.06
N TYR A 767 -6.37 -17.32 -3.97
CA TYR A 767 -4.95 -17.32 -3.60
C TYR A 767 -4.15 -18.40 -4.32
N VAL A 768 -2.84 -18.28 -4.26
CA VAL A 768 -1.86 -19.31 -4.66
C VAL A 768 -0.92 -19.62 -3.49
N THR A 769 -0.22 -20.77 -3.57
CA THR A 769 0.68 -21.23 -2.50
C THR A 769 2.09 -21.52 -3.00
N THR A 770 3.07 -21.36 -2.10
CA THR A 770 4.44 -21.87 -2.29
C THR A 770 4.53 -23.37 -1.96
N ILE A 771 5.71 -23.96 -2.18
CA ILE A 771 6.02 -25.34 -1.76
C ILE A 771 5.87 -25.56 -0.24
N LEU A 772 5.96 -24.51 0.57
CA LEU A 772 5.76 -24.53 2.03
C LEU A 772 4.38 -24.00 2.46
N ASN A 773 3.41 -23.96 1.55
CA ASN A 773 2.04 -23.50 1.79
C ASN A 773 1.88 -22.01 2.14
N ARG A 774 2.92 -21.15 1.98
CA ARG A 774 2.75 -19.70 2.11
C ARG A 774 1.69 -19.24 1.14
N ARG A 775 0.62 -18.58 1.64
CA ARG A 775 -0.48 -18.09 0.82
C ARG A 775 -0.22 -16.67 0.33
N ARG A 776 -0.50 -16.42 -0.94
CA ARG A 776 -0.63 -15.09 -1.50
C ARG A 776 -2.03 -14.92 -2.09
N TYR A 777 -2.82 -14.03 -1.51
CA TYR A 777 -4.13 -13.65 -2.01
C TYR A 777 -3.99 -12.79 -3.27
N ILE A 778 -4.88 -13.00 -4.25
CA ILE A 778 -4.86 -12.31 -5.56
C ILE A 778 -6.30 -11.87 -5.92
N PRO A 779 -6.85 -10.87 -5.23
CA PRO A 779 -8.22 -10.40 -5.51
C PRO A 779 -8.38 -9.85 -6.92
N GLU A 780 -7.30 -9.35 -7.54
CA GLU A 780 -7.31 -8.81 -8.90
C GLU A 780 -7.69 -9.84 -9.96
N ILE A 781 -7.51 -11.14 -9.71
CA ILE A 781 -7.80 -12.20 -10.70
C ILE A 781 -9.30 -12.30 -11.03
N LYS A 782 -10.16 -11.89 -10.09
CA LYS A 782 -11.62 -11.84 -10.24
C LYS A 782 -12.13 -10.50 -10.76
N SER A 783 -11.25 -9.52 -11.04
CA SER A 783 -11.64 -8.20 -11.51
C SER A 783 -12.31 -8.24 -12.89
N SER A 784 -13.39 -7.48 -13.07
CA SER A 784 -14.01 -7.23 -14.37
C SER A 784 -13.10 -6.40 -15.29
N ASN A 785 -12.19 -5.60 -14.71
CA ASN A 785 -11.21 -4.82 -15.46
C ASN A 785 -10.15 -5.75 -16.08
N PHE A 786 -10.08 -5.76 -17.41
CA PHE A 786 -9.15 -6.62 -18.16
C PHE A 786 -7.68 -6.40 -17.78
N MET A 787 -7.25 -5.16 -17.55
CA MET A 787 -5.86 -4.84 -17.19
C MET A 787 -5.51 -5.38 -15.80
N LEU A 788 -6.38 -5.19 -14.82
CA LEU A 788 -6.20 -5.71 -13.46
C LEU A 788 -6.26 -7.23 -13.43
N ARG A 789 -7.23 -7.83 -14.10
CA ARG A 789 -7.34 -9.29 -14.19
C ARG A 789 -6.07 -9.91 -14.80
N ASN A 790 -5.50 -9.31 -15.84
CA ASN A 790 -4.24 -9.78 -16.41
C ASN A 790 -3.05 -9.56 -15.47
N ALA A 791 -3.05 -8.47 -14.68
CA ALA A 791 -2.05 -8.30 -13.63
C ALA A 791 -2.19 -9.38 -12.55
N GLY A 792 -3.41 -9.71 -12.14
CA GLY A 792 -3.71 -10.83 -11.23
C GLY A 792 -3.23 -12.18 -11.77
N LYS A 793 -3.46 -12.48 -13.06
CA LYS A 793 -2.95 -13.72 -13.69
C LYS A 793 -1.42 -13.79 -13.64
N ARG A 794 -0.71 -12.69 -13.95
CA ARG A 794 0.76 -12.65 -13.85
C ARG A 794 1.23 -12.84 -12.40
N ALA A 795 0.56 -12.21 -11.44
CA ALA A 795 0.87 -12.40 -10.04
C ALA A 795 0.66 -13.85 -9.58
N ALA A 796 -0.40 -14.53 -10.09
CA ALA A 796 -0.67 -15.92 -9.80
C ALA A 796 0.42 -16.86 -10.34
N MET A 797 0.90 -16.65 -11.56
CA MET A 797 1.98 -17.45 -12.14
C MET A 797 3.32 -17.27 -11.43
N ASN A 798 3.65 -16.02 -11.07
CA ASN A 798 4.95 -15.69 -10.48
C ASN A 798 5.05 -16.01 -8.97
N ALA A 799 3.99 -15.78 -8.20
CA ALA A 799 4.05 -15.82 -6.74
C ALA A 799 4.47 -17.19 -6.16
N PRO A 800 3.99 -18.34 -6.65
CA PRO A 800 4.43 -19.64 -6.17
C PRO A 800 5.92 -19.88 -6.36
N ILE A 801 6.47 -19.49 -7.52
CA ILE A 801 7.87 -19.68 -7.89
C ILE A 801 8.76 -18.76 -7.05
N GLN A 802 8.50 -17.46 -7.07
CA GLN A 802 9.29 -16.46 -6.34
C GLN A 802 9.18 -16.64 -4.82
N GLY A 803 7.98 -16.97 -4.33
CA GLY A 803 7.76 -17.22 -2.91
C GLY A 803 8.46 -18.49 -2.44
N SER A 804 8.47 -19.57 -3.23
CA SER A 804 9.20 -20.80 -2.91
C SER A 804 10.70 -20.57 -2.90
N ALA A 805 11.25 -19.78 -3.82
CA ALA A 805 12.65 -19.38 -3.79
C ALA A 805 12.98 -18.56 -2.52
N ALA A 806 12.07 -17.68 -2.09
CA ALA A 806 12.22 -16.95 -0.84
C ALA A 806 12.15 -17.86 0.40
N ASP A 807 11.31 -18.87 0.40
CA ASP A 807 11.23 -19.85 1.48
C ASP A 807 12.51 -20.70 1.55
N ILE A 808 13.06 -21.10 0.40
CA ILE A 808 14.34 -21.86 0.31
C ILE A 808 15.49 -21.07 0.91
N ILE A 809 15.68 -19.80 0.52
CA ILE A 809 16.78 -18.98 1.04
C ILE A 809 16.65 -18.74 2.55
N LYS A 810 15.42 -18.60 3.08
CA LYS A 810 15.17 -18.48 4.53
C LYS A 810 15.61 -19.72 5.29
N ILE A 811 15.28 -20.92 4.76
CA ILE A 811 15.74 -22.19 5.35
C ILE A 811 17.27 -22.26 5.31
N ALA A 812 17.88 -21.93 4.18
CA ALA A 812 19.34 -21.89 4.05
C ALA A 812 19.98 -20.95 5.06
N MET A 813 19.43 -19.74 5.26
CA MET A 813 19.91 -18.79 6.27
C MET A 813 19.89 -19.39 7.68
N ILE A 814 18.77 -20.02 8.04
CA ILE A 814 18.60 -20.66 9.36
C ILE A 814 19.61 -21.79 9.55
N ASN A 815 19.79 -22.63 8.54
CA ASN A 815 20.70 -23.78 8.60
C ASN A 815 22.14 -23.32 8.68
N VAL A 816 22.57 -22.38 7.82
CA VAL A 816 23.91 -21.79 7.86
C VAL A 816 24.19 -21.17 9.23
N TYR A 817 23.28 -20.34 9.75
CA TYR A 817 23.41 -19.69 11.04
C TYR A 817 23.60 -20.73 12.17
N LYS A 818 22.73 -21.73 12.25
CA LYS A 818 22.82 -22.82 13.25
C LYS A 818 24.12 -23.59 13.13
N LYS A 819 24.58 -23.90 11.92
CA LYS A 819 25.83 -24.64 11.70
C LYS A 819 27.05 -23.83 12.10
N LEU A 820 27.06 -22.52 11.89
CA LEU A 820 28.14 -21.65 12.39
C LEU A 820 28.20 -21.67 13.91
N GLU A 821 27.05 -21.61 14.59
CA GLU A 821 26.95 -21.68 16.06
C GLU A 821 27.33 -23.06 16.59
N GLU A 822 26.78 -24.17 16.07
CA GLU A 822 27.07 -25.55 16.47
C GLU A 822 28.57 -25.88 16.40
N ASN A 823 29.28 -25.31 15.44
CA ASN A 823 30.73 -25.47 15.30
C ASN A 823 31.53 -24.43 16.10
N ASN A 824 30.89 -23.58 16.92
CA ASN A 824 31.50 -22.51 17.71
C ASN A 824 32.39 -21.59 16.88
N LEU A 825 32.01 -21.28 15.63
CA LEU A 825 32.76 -20.41 14.73
C LEU A 825 32.53 -18.93 15.09
N LYS A 826 33.55 -18.11 14.87
CA LYS A 826 33.47 -16.65 15.04
C LYS A 826 32.94 -15.95 13.79
N SER A 827 32.94 -16.65 12.68
CA SER A 827 32.40 -16.19 11.39
C SER A 827 30.89 -15.92 11.50
N LYS A 828 30.38 -14.88 10.79
CA LYS A 828 29.01 -14.38 10.94
C LYS A 828 28.33 -14.24 9.58
N LEU A 829 27.06 -14.67 9.51
CA LEU A 829 26.16 -14.30 8.40
C LEU A 829 25.79 -12.82 8.56
N ILE A 830 26.11 -11.98 7.59
CA ILE A 830 25.98 -10.53 7.71
C ILE A 830 25.01 -9.91 6.71
N LEU A 831 24.75 -10.59 5.56
CA LEU A 831 23.93 -9.99 4.52
C LEU A 831 23.22 -11.07 3.69
N GLN A 832 21.96 -10.78 3.31
CA GLN A 832 21.21 -11.52 2.31
C GLN A 832 20.74 -10.57 1.22
N VAL A 833 21.03 -10.88 -0.05
CA VAL A 833 20.64 -10.06 -1.20
C VAL A 833 20.05 -10.95 -2.30
N HIS A 834 18.76 -10.85 -2.56
CA HIS A 834 18.03 -11.68 -3.52
C HIS A 834 18.15 -13.17 -3.21
N ASP A 835 19.01 -13.90 -3.94
CA ASP A 835 19.30 -15.33 -3.83
C ASP A 835 20.74 -15.62 -3.34
N GLU A 836 21.43 -14.58 -2.82
CA GLU A 836 22.80 -14.69 -2.29
C GLU A 836 22.86 -14.51 -0.76
N LEU A 837 23.81 -15.23 -0.13
CA LEU A 837 24.19 -15.10 1.27
C LEU A 837 25.65 -14.68 1.39
N ILE A 838 25.92 -13.70 2.27
CA ILE A 838 27.28 -13.24 2.52
C ILE A 838 27.65 -13.48 3.97
N VAL A 839 28.73 -14.26 4.17
CA VAL A 839 29.30 -14.54 5.48
C VAL A 839 30.67 -13.83 5.61
N GLU A 840 30.83 -13.07 6.69
CA GLU A 840 32.14 -12.58 7.07
C GLU A 840 32.90 -13.71 7.81
N ALA A 841 33.86 -14.33 7.12
CA ALA A 841 34.56 -15.51 7.58
C ALA A 841 35.94 -15.13 8.12
N VAL A 842 36.26 -15.57 9.34
CA VAL A 842 37.63 -15.44 9.90
C VAL A 842 38.63 -16.25 9.06
N ASP A 843 39.78 -15.72 8.79
CA ASP A 843 40.78 -16.35 7.90
C ASP A 843 41.05 -17.83 8.23
N SER A 844 41.10 -18.20 9.50
CA SER A 844 41.33 -19.59 9.96
C SER A 844 40.11 -20.50 9.77
N GLU A 845 38.90 -19.93 9.48
CA GLU A 845 37.65 -20.65 9.39
C GLU A 845 37.12 -20.75 7.95
N ILE A 846 37.76 -20.10 6.98
CA ILE A 846 37.28 -19.97 5.59
C ILE A 846 36.87 -21.32 5.00
N ASP A 847 37.73 -22.36 5.10
CA ASP A 847 37.45 -23.65 4.45
C ASP A 847 36.24 -24.37 5.06
N ILE A 848 36.06 -24.29 6.37
CA ILE A 848 34.89 -24.87 7.05
C ILE A 848 33.62 -24.06 6.75
N VAL A 849 33.72 -22.71 6.73
CA VAL A 849 32.60 -21.82 6.38
C VAL A 849 32.13 -22.07 4.96
N LYS A 850 33.04 -22.16 3.99
CA LYS A 850 32.71 -22.50 2.58
C LYS A 850 31.91 -23.79 2.48
N LYS A 851 32.36 -24.81 3.19
CA LYS A 851 31.70 -26.11 3.19
C LYS A 851 30.32 -26.01 3.81
N ILE A 852 30.18 -25.37 4.97
CA ILE A 852 28.90 -25.18 5.65
C ILE A 852 27.92 -24.44 4.76
N VAL A 853 28.32 -23.26 4.24
CA VAL A 853 27.45 -22.43 3.43
C VAL A 853 26.98 -23.20 2.19
N LYS A 854 27.90 -23.86 1.49
CA LYS A 854 27.55 -24.65 0.30
C LYS A 854 26.61 -25.80 0.63
N ASP A 855 26.99 -26.63 1.59
CA ASP A 855 26.22 -27.83 1.96
C ASP A 855 24.82 -27.47 2.44
N GLU A 856 24.66 -26.44 3.30
CA GLU A 856 23.38 -26.04 3.87
C GLU A 856 22.48 -25.31 2.86
N MET A 857 23.05 -24.56 1.89
CA MET A 857 22.28 -23.96 0.81
C MET A 857 21.82 -25.04 -0.19
N GLU A 858 22.71 -25.91 -0.67
CA GLU A 858 22.38 -26.97 -1.63
C GLU A 858 21.38 -27.99 -1.09
N ASN A 859 21.34 -28.22 0.23
CA ASN A 859 20.46 -29.16 0.89
C ASN A 859 19.33 -28.48 1.71
N ALA A 860 19.06 -27.20 1.45
CA ALA A 860 18.02 -26.47 2.19
C ALA A 860 16.63 -27.14 2.07
N VAL A 861 16.29 -27.64 0.89
CA VAL A 861 15.05 -28.39 0.63
C VAL A 861 15.33 -29.54 -0.37
N CYS A 862 14.47 -30.56 -0.36
CA CYS A 862 14.54 -31.66 -1.31
C CYS A 862 13.63 -31.37 -2.51
N LEU A 863 14.22 -31.10 -3.68
CA LEU A 863 13.53 -30.92 -4.96
C LEU A 863 13.85 -32.09 -5.90
N ASP A 864 13.12 -32.21 -7.01
CA ASP A 864 13.42 -33.20 -8.08
C ASP A 864 14.64 -32.79 -8.92
N VAL A 865 15.21 -31.62 -8.65
CA VAL A 865 16.43 -31.06 -9.23
C VAL A 865 17.40 -30.63 -8.13
N ASN A 866 18.69 -30.66 -8.41
CA ASN A 866 19.67 -30.16 -7.44
C ASN A 866 19.57 -28.64 -7.30
N LEU A 867 19.88 -28.14 -6.12
CA LEU A 867 20.16 -26.71 -5.90
C LEU A 867 21.68 -26.53 -6.00
N ASP A 868 22.14 -25.80 -7.03
CA ASP A 868 23.56 -25.51 -7.19
C ASP A 868 23.88 -24.14 -6.66
N VAL A 869 25.03 -23.99 -6.00
CA VAL A 869 25.50 -22.76 -5.37
C VAL A 869 26.86 -22.38 -5.92
N ASP A 870 26.94 -21.17 -6.47
CA ASP A 870 28.21 -20.54 -6.87
C ASP A 870 28.81 -19.83 -5.66
N LEU A 871 30.08 -20.12 -5.33
CA LEU A 871 30.73 -19.64 -4.13
C LEU A 871 32.03 -18.91 -4.47
N ASN A 872 32.16 -17.67 -4.02
CA ASN A 872 33.31 -16.80 -4.23
C ASN A 872 33.81 -16.19 -2.92
N ILE A 873 35.10 -15.76 -2.91
CA ILE A 873 35.74 -15.17 -1.74
C ILE A 873 36.42 -13.87 -2.15
N GLY A 874 36.30 -12.84 -1.32
CA GLY A 874 37.00 -11.57 -1.59
C GLY A 874 37.22 -10.75 -0.32
N ASP A 875 38.01 -9.70 -0.46
CA ASP A 875 38.23 -8.69 0.59
C ASP A 875 37.11 -7.66 0.62
N SER A 876 36.38 -7.52 -0.49
CA SER A 876 35.20 -6.67 -0.61
C SER A 876 34.07 -7.42 -1.32
N TRP A 877 32.87 -6.93 -1.20
CA TRP A 877 31.70 -7.48 -1.91
C TRP A 877 31.84 -7.38 -3.43
N TYR A 878 32.67 -6.45 -3.93
CA TYR A 878 33.00 -6.36 -5.35
C TYR A 878 33.86 -7.54 -5.83
N ASP A 879 34.78 -7.97 -4.99
CA ASP A 879 35.77 -9.01 -5.35
C ASP A 879 35.13 -10.43 -5.33
N THR A 880 33.91 -10.55 -4.76
CA THR A 880 33.16 -11.81 -4.74
C THR A 880 32.28 -12.03 -5.98
N LYS A 881 32.28 -11.13 -6.99
CA LYS A 881 31.39 -11.23 -8.16
C LYS A 881 32.17 -11.37 -9.49
#